data_74a5e6e9f1899d7fd9d470550529a6b5
#
_entry.id   74a5e6e9f1899d7fd9d470550529a6b5
#
_cell.length_a   1.000
_cell.length_b   1.000
_cell.length_c   1.000
_cell.angle_alpha   90.00
_cell.angle_beta   90.00
_cell.angle_gamma   90.00
#
_symmetry.space_group_name_H-M   'P 1'
#
loop_
_entity.id
_entity.type
_entity.pdbx_description
1 polymer ?
#
loop_
_entity_poly.entity_id
_entity_poly.type
_entity_poly.pdbx_seq_one_letter_code
_entity_poly.pdbx_strand_id
1 'polypeptide(L)'
;MLAQIIVDVPLMQTDQAYSYRVPAELEEGLKVGVRVHVPFGKGNRLIQGIVVDLIDEDDENSLQDLKELAEVLDYSPVLNQEQFWLADQMRKSVFSYKITLLKSMLPSLLNSTYDKLLRPGLGLEMAEQISLFGDKEQIRFSDLDVTEQGKIMRLAQSGKILVDYVAKDKKQIKTEKWYRVCLEKLREADIGNRAKKRQQLREFLLEHSEDQLLSNLKSAYSADTLRYFQEKGYIEVWEEEVSRTQGVFDKVEKTQALDLNPEQAIAVREIVASIGQESQTFLLQGVTGSGKTEVYLQVIDRVLKMGKTAIMLVPEISLTPQMTNRFISRFGQQVAILHSGLSDGEKYDEWRKIEAGNAQVVVGARSAIFAPLTNLGVIIIDEEHEATYKQDSNPRYHARDVAKLRADYNRATLVLGSATPSLETRARASRGVYGRLTLNQRANPLARIPEVEVVDFRDYIGQQEASNFTPVLIDKIREKLARKEQVVLMLNRRGYSSFVMCRDCGSVDQCPNCDISLTLHMDTKTMNCHYCGFQKGIPQTCPNCQSRSIRYYGTGTQKAYDELQELLPEARILRMDVDTTKKKGAHEDLLERFGRGEADILLGTQMIAKGLDFPNVTLVGVLNADTALNLPDFRSSERTFQLLTQVAGRAGRADKEGEVLIQTYNPNHYAIAFAKEQDYEGFYRYEMGIRKNLGYPPYYFTVGLTFSHKSEEFVVKKAYETVAFLRQHLTDAIQILGPTPKPIARTHNLYHYQIILKYRHEDRLEEVLNQILDWTQERENQDLRLIIDNEPQNMM
;
A
#
# COMPACT_ATOMS: atom_id res chain seq x y z
N MET A 1 -24.47 17.46 28.51
CA MET A 1 -24.19 16.96 27.15
C MET A 1 -23.87 15.47 27.20
N LEU A 2 -24.28 14.68 26.19
CA LEU A 2 -23.95 13.27 26.01
C LEU A 2 -23.05 13.08 24.81
N ALA A 3 -22.06 12.20 24.92
CA ALA A 3 -21.23 11.78 23.81
C ALA A 3 -21.60 10.34 23.38
N GLN A 4 -21.85 10.17 22.11
CA GLN A 4 -21.98 8.85 21.47
C GLN A 4 -20.60 8.36 21.06
N ILE A 5 -20.18 7.22 21.60
CA ILE A 5 -18.79 6.76 21.46
C ILE A 5 -18.76 5.32 20.94
N ILE A 6 -18.02 5.08 19.88
CA ILE A 6 -17.65 3.73 19.45
C ILE A 6 -16.38 3.32 20.16
N VAL A 7 -16.47 2.25 20.95
CA VAL A 7 -15.36 1.76 21.78
C VAL A 7 -14.41 0.84 20.99
N ASP A 8 -13.12 0.86 21.34
CA ASP A 8 -12.10 0.03 20.69
C ASP A 8 -12.15 -1.43 21.20
N VAL A 9 -13.28 -2.07 20.94
CA VAL A 9 -13.51 -3.50 21.19
C VAL A 9 -14.15 -4.08 19.92
N PRO A 10 -13.37 -4.76 19.03
CA PRO A 10 -13.87 -5.21 17.74
C PRO A 10 -14.69 -6.52 17.86
N LEU A 11 -15.89 -6.41 18.39
CA LEU A 11 -16.87 -7.48 18.52
C LEU A 11 -18.22 -6.99 17.97
N MET A 12 -19.08 -7.88 17.45
CA MET A 12 -20.41 -7.47 16.95
C MET A 12 -21.27 -6.81 18.03
N GLN A 13 -21.26 -7.35 19.23
CA GLN A 13 -22.03 -6.81 20.36
C GLN A 13 -21.61 -5.39 20.76
N THR A 14 -20.38 -4.98 20.41
CA THR A 14 -19.83 -3.66 20.71
C THR A 14 -19.75 -2.76 19.48
N ASP A 15 -20.19 -3.23 18.30
CA ASP A 15 -20.14 -2.46 17.05
C ASP A 15 -21.33 -1.49 16.94
N GLN A 16 -21.56 -0.76 18.01
CA GLN A 16 -22.56 0.29 18.17
C GLN A 16 -22.01 1.44 19.00
N ALA A 17 -22.65 2.59 18.93
CA ALA A 17 -22.31 3.72 19.77
C ALA A 17 -22.86 3.53 21.19
N TYR A 18 -22.10 3.89 22.18
CA TYR A 18 -22.47 3.91 23.59
C TYR A 18 -22.53 5.35 24.08
N SER A 19 -23.56 5.65 24.86
CA SER A 19 -23.76 6.98 25.48
C SER A 19 -22.91 7.11 26.74
N TYR A 20 -22.16 8.22 26.82
CA TYR A 20 -21.40 8.61 27.98
C TYR A 20 -21.73 10.03 28.37
N ARG A 21 -21.83 10.29 29.69
CA ARG A 21 -21.96 11.65 30.22
C ARG A 21 -20.64 12.39 30.05
N VAL A 22 -20.69 13.61 29.56
CA VAL A 22 -19.52 14.48 29.40
C VAL A 22 -19.39 15.35 30.66
N PRO A 23 -18.27 15.27 31.41
CA PRO A 23 -17.98 16.21 32.50
C PRO A 23 -17.93 17.66 31.99
N ALA A 24 -18.44 18.61 32.76
CA ALA A 24 -18.51 20.02 32.36
C ALA A 24 -17.15 20.60 31.94
N GLU A 25 -16.07 20.13 32.58
CA GLU A 25 -14.70 20.57 32.27
C GLU A 25 -14.22 20.13 30.88
N LEU A 26 -14.82 19.07 30.29
CA LEU A 26 -14.45 18.52 29.02
C LEU A 26 -15.37 18.93 27.87
N GLU A 27 -16.52 19.56 28.18
CA GLU A 27 -17.54 19.91 27.16
C GLU A 27 -17.02 20.89 26.10
N GLU A 28 -16.28 21.92 26.52
CA GLU A 28 -15.81 23.00 25.61
C GLU A 28 -14.79 22.51 24.54
N GLY A 29 -14.09 21.38 24.83
CA GLY A 29 -13.05 20.83 23.95
C GLY A 29 -13.50 19.60 23.14
N LEU A 30 -14.66 19.03 23.50
CA LEU A 30 -15.12 17.79 22.89
C LEU A 30 -15.77 18.07 21.52
N LYS A 31 -15.33 17.32 20.52
CA LYS A 31 -15.86 17.38 19.14
C LYS A 31 -16.08 15.98 18.57
N VAL A 32 -16.97 15.85 17.64
CA VAL A 32 -17.09 14.63 16.83
C VAL A 32 -15.77 14.38 16.09
N GLY A 33 -15.29 13.13 16.14
CA GLY A 33 -14.05 12.72 15.50
C GLY A 33 -12.81 12.73 16.40
N VAL A 34 -12.93 13.15 17.67
CA VAL A 34 -11.82 13.02 18.63
C VAL A 34 -11.81 11.63 19.26
N ARG A 35 -10.62 11.18 19.66
CA ARG A 35 -10.44 9.96 20.46
C ARG A 35 -10.58 10.30 21.95
N VAL A 36 -11.12 9.36 22.70
CA VAL A 36 -11.39 9.52 24.13
C VAL A 36 -11.01 8.25 24.89
N HIS A 37 -10.78 8.37 26.21
CA HIS A 37 -10.78 7.23 27.12
C HIS A 37 -12.11 7.16 27.86
N VAL A 38 -12.67 5.95 27.88
CA VAL A 38 -13.95 5.68 28.55
C VAL A 38 -13.89 4.41 29.39
N PRO A 39 -14.57 4.37 30.54
CA PRO A 39 -14.72 3.16 31.34
C PRO A 39 -15.72 2.20 30.67
N PHE A 40 -15.28 0.97 30.36
CA PHE A 40 -16.09 -0.02 29.66
C PHE A 40 -16.22 -1.34 30.42
N GLY A 41 -17.34 -2.03 30.28
CA GLY A 41 -17.63 -3.33 30.88
C GLY A 41 -17.88 -3.26 32.40
N LYS A 42 -18.09 -4.41 33.06
CA LYS A 42 -18.38 -4.50 34.50
C LYS A 42 -17.21 -4.07 35.38
N GLY A 43 -15.99 -4.13 34.90
CA GLY A 43 -14.77 -3.78 35.63
C GLY A 43 -14.30 -2.34 35.41
N ASN A 44 -15.07 -1.50 34.73
CA ASN A 44 -14.72 -0.09 34.42
C ASN A 44 -13.29 0.09 33.84
N ARG A 45 -12.83 -0.87 33.05
CA ARG A 45 -11.53 -0.75 32.42
C ARG A 45 -11.53 0.42 31.43
N LEU A 46 -10.55 1.31 31.56
CA LEU A 46 -10.38 2.40 30.59
C LEU A 46 -9.95 1.84 29.24
N ILE A 47 -10.75 2.13 28.21
CA ILE A 47 -10.48 1.78 26.83
C ILE A 47 -10.60 3.02 25.95
N GLN A 48 -9.93 2.99 24.81
CA GLN A 48 -10.06 4.04 23.82
C GLN A 48 -11.40 3.94 23.09
N GLY A 49 -11.98 5.07 22.76
CA GLY A 49 -13.16 5.20 21.92
C GLY A 49 -13.03 6.39 20.98
N ILE A 50 -13.97 6.50 20.05
CA ILE A 50 -14.05 7.60 19.10
C ILE A 50 -15.44 8.22 19.25
N VAL A 51 -15.49 9.54 19.43
CA VAL A 51 -16.74 10.30 19.49
C VAL A 51 -17.34 10.38 18.10
N VAL A 52 -18.56 9.86 17.93
CA VAL A 52 -19.26 9.84 16.64
C VAL A 52 -20.44 10.80 16.59
N ASP A 53 -20.97 11.20 17.75
CA ASP A 53 -22.04 12.18 17.84
C ASP A 53 -22.06 12.84 19.22
N LEU A 54 -22.64 14.03 19.32
CA LEU A 54 -22.85 14.78 20.55
C LEU A 54 -24.32 15.18 20.63
N ILE A 55 -24.95 14.90 21.76
CA ILE A 55 -26.37 15.14 21.99
C ILE A 55 -26.54 16.05 23.19
N ASP A 56 -27.20 17.16 22.98
CA ASP A 56 -27.64 18.02 24.09
C ASP A 56 -28.94 17.45 24.67
N GLU A 57 -28.87 16.88 25.83
CA GLU A 57 -30.01 16.30 26.53
C GLU A 57 -30.24 17.02 27.84
N ASP A 58 -31.44 17.58 28.02
CA ASP A 58 -31.84 18.39 29.20
C ASP A 58 -32.46 17.56 30.34
N ASP A 59 -32.68 16.25 30.11
CA ASP A 59 -33.34 15.39 31.10
C ASP A 59 -32.31 14.76 32.06
N GLU A 60 -32.16 15.38 33.23
CA GLU A 60 -31.25 14.93 34.30
C GLU A 60 -31.54 13.47 34.77
N ASN A 61 -32.75 12.96 34.61
CA ASN A 61 -33.09 11.60 35.04
C ASN A 61 -32.53 10.53 34.07
N SER A 62 -32.37 10.83 32.78
CA SER A 62 -31.76 9.95 31.80
C SER A 62 -30.25 9.84 31.96
N LEU A 63 -29.62 10.79 32.66
CA LEU A 63 -28.16 10.90 32.84
C LEU A 63 -27.60 10.14 34.04
N GLN A 64 -28.43 9.77 35.04
CA GLN A 64 -27.97 9.26 36.37
C GLN A 64 -27.28 7.89 36.29
N ASP A 65 -27.62 7.03 35.32
CA ASP A 65 -27.06 5.68 35.18
C ASP A 65 -25.90 5.58 34.14
N LEU A 66 -25.56 6.68 33.48
CA LEU A 66 -24.53 6.69 32.45
C LEU A 66 -23.14 6.88 33.04
N LYS A 67 -22.16 6.13 32.48
CA LYS A 67 -20.76 6.31 32.82
C LYS A 67 -20.25 7.64 32.28
N GLU A 68 -19.28 8.21 32.98
CA GLU A 68 -18.62 9.45 32.55
C GLU A 68 -17.43 9.18 31.63
N LEU A 69 -17.24 10.08 30.68
CA LEU A 69 -16.03 10.17 29.87
C LEU A 69 -14.85 10.54 30.78
N ALA A 70 -13.76 9.76 30.68
CA ALA A 70 -12.62 9.92 31.57
C ALA A 70 -11.61 10.95 31.05
N GLU A 71 -11.32 10.95 29.73
CA GLU A 71 -10.28 11.80 29.14
C GLU A 71 -10.53 12.02 27.65
N VAL A 72 -10.20 13.22 27.13
CA VAL A 72 -10.15 13.52 25.71
C VAL A 72 -8.72 13.43 25.22
N LEU A 73 -8.46 12.62 24.20
CA LEU A 73 -7.10 12.32 23.72
C LEU A 73 -6.62 13.31 22.65
N ASP A 74 -7.51 13.97 21.96
CA ASP A 74 -7.19 14.84 20.84
C ASP A 74 -7.75 16.25 21.04
N TYR A 75 -7.03 17.27 20.58
CA TYR A 75 -7.47 18.67 20.64
C TYR A 75 -8.28 19.08 19.41
N SER A 76 -8.08 18.40 18.29
CA SER A 76 -8.84 18.53 17.07
C SER A 76 -9.35 17.17 16.60
N PRO A 77 -10.45 17.13 15.85
CA PRO A 77 -10.94 15.90 15.27
C PRO A 77 -9.87 15.23 14.40
N VAL A 78 -9.55 13.98 14.69
CA VAL A 78 -8.63 13.15 13.88
C VAL A 78 -9.36 12.41 12.76
N LEU A 79 -10.69 12.38 12.82
CA LEU A 79 -11.58 11.84 11.79
C LEU A 79 -12.62 12.90 11.41
N ASN A 80 -12.87 13.04 10.11
CA ASN A 80 -13.85 13.95 9.57
C ASN A 80 -15.16 13.23 9.17
N GLN A 81 -16.17 13.99 8.74
CA GLN A 81 -17.47 13.44 8.35
C GLN A 81 -17.39 12.45 7.16
N GLU A 82 -16.53 12.74 6.18
CA GLU A 82 -16.32 11.83 5.06
C GLU A 82 -15.82 10.46 5.54
N GLN A 83 -14.91 10.43 6.50
CA GLN A 83 -14.33 9.18 7.02
C GLN A 83 -15.36 8.35 7.82
N PHE A 84 -16.24 8.98 8.56
CA PHE A 84 -17.38 8.28 9.20
C PHE A 84 -18.33 7.69 8.18
N TRP A 85 -18.76 8.49 7.20
CA TRP A 85 -19.59 8.03 6.12
C TRP A 85 -18.93 6.88 5.34
N LEU A 86 -17.64 7.01 5.05
CA LEU A 86 -16.86 6.00 4.35
C LEU A 86 -16.80 4.68 5.13
N ALA A 87 -16.61 4.74 6.46
CA ALA A 87 -16.63 3.55 7.31
C ALA A 87 -17.97 2.83 7.24
N ASP A 88 -19.10 3.58 7.27
CA ASP A 88 -20.43 3.01 7.16
C ASP A 88 -20.70 2.37 5.78
N GLN A 89 -20.20 2.98 4.69
CA GLN A 89 -20.33 2.36 3.35
C GLN A 89 -19.44 1.12 3.20
N MET A 90 -18.17 1.21 3.66
CA MET A 90 -17.24 0.08 3.57
C MET A 90 -17.72 -1.14 4.37
N ARG A 91 -18.34 -0.94 5.53
CA ARG A 91 -18.85 -2.01 6.39
C ARG A 91 -19.72 -3.00 5.62
N LYS A 92 -20.52 -2.52 4.68
CA LYS A 92 -21.44 -3.35 3.86
C LYS A 92 -20.71 -4.36 2.96
N SER A 93 -19.48 -4.05 2.57
CA SER A 93 -18.74 -4.86 1.60
C SER A 93 -17.52 -5.60 2.19
N VAL A 94 -16.94 -5.13 3.30
CA VAL A 94 -15.71 -5.71 3.85
C VAL A 94 -15.92 -6.56 5.10
N PHE A 95 -17.13 -6.69 5.60
CA PHE A 95 -17.53 -7.51 6.77
C PHE A 95 -16.59 -7.27 7.97
N SER A 96 -16.40 -6.00 8.32
CA SER A 96 -15.53 -5.55 9.38
C SER A 96 -16.24 -4.59 10.32
N TYR A 97 -15.80 -4.55 11.58
CA TYR A 97 -16.38 -3.68 12.60
C TYR A 97 -16.05 -2.21 12.32
N LYS A 98 -16.97 -1.32 12.64
CA LYS A 98 -16.83 0.13 12.39
C LYS A 98 -15.55 0.67 13.05
N ILE A 99 -15.26 0.27 14.29
CA ILE A 99 -14.03 0.68 14.97
C ILE A 99 -12.76 0.27 14.21
N THR A 100 -12.74 -0.95 13.65
CA THR A 100 -11.59 -1.43 12.86
C THR A 100 -11.39 -0.61 11.58
N LEU A 101 -12.50 -0.25 10.93
CA LEU A 101 -12.47 0.62 9.75
C LEU A 101 -11.97 2.03 10.09
N LEU A 102 -12.51 2.66 11.13
CA LEU A 102 -12.07 3.98 11.59
C LEU A 102 -10.59 3.99 11.95
N LYS A 103 -10.11 2.98 12.67
CA LYS A 103 -8.69 2.84 13.01
C LYS A 103 -7.80 2.64 11.79
N SER A 104 -8.26 1.97 10.74
CA SER A 104 -7.49 1.79 9.51
C SER A 104 -7.28 3.09 8.72
N MET A 105 -8.08 4.11 8.98
CA MET A 105 -7.99 5.44 8.38
C MET A 105 -7.02 6.37 9.13
N LEU A 106 -6.56 5.97 10.32
CA LEU A 106 -5.65 6.73 11.15
C LEU A 106 -4.20 6.22 11.03
N PRO A 107 -3.20 7.10 11.17
CA PRO A 107 -1.83 6.66 11.35
C PRO A 107 -1.69 5.70 12.54
N SER A 108 -0.81 4.71 12.42
CA SER A 108 -0.54 3.72 13.48
C SER A 108 -0.18 4.38 14.82
N LEU A 109 0.49 5.51 14.74
CA LEU A 109 0.84 6.33 15.89
C LEU A 109 -0.38 6.75 16.73
N LEU A 110 -1.50 7.06 16.11
CA LEU A 110 -2.75 7.40 16.78
C LEU A 110 -3.50 6.18 17.34
N ASN A 111 -3.14 4.97 16.94
CA ASN A 111 -3.70 3.71 17.47
C ASN A 111 -2.99 3.16 18.70
N SER A 112 -1.90 3.78 19.15
CA SER A 112 -1.13 3.37 20.32
C SER A 112 -1.45 4.24 21.54
N THR A 113 -1.13 3.79 22.74
CA THR A 113 -1.21 4.61 23.94
C THR A 113 -0.08 5.65 23.92
N TYR A 114 -0.42 6.91 23.81
CA TYR A 114 0.53 8.02 23.75
C TYR A 114 0.42 8.90 24.97
N ASP A 115 1.57 9.45 25.33
CA ASP A 115 1.63 10.61 26.20
C ASP A 115 1.76 11.87 25.34
N LYS A 116 1.16 12.97 25.79
CA LYS A 116 1.25 14.26 25.10
C LYS A 116 2.28 15.10 25.82
N LEU A 117 3.21 15.62 25.05
CA LEU A 117 4.18 16.59 25.51
C LEU A 117 3.68 17.97 25.12
N LEU A 118 3.53 18.84 26.12
CA LEU A 118 3.02 20.19 25.94
C LEU A 118 4.18 21.16 26.00
N ARG A 119 4.21 22.11 25.09
CA ARG A 119 5.20 23.21 25.04
C ARG A 119 4.49 24.55 24.89
N PRO A 120 5.04 25.64 25.48
CA PRO A 120 4.55 26.99 25.26
C PRO A 120 4.59 27.34 23.75
N GLY A 121 3.49 27.85 23.21
CA GLY A 121 3.39 28.35 21.85
C GLY A 121 3.47 29.88 21.79
N LEU A 122 3.52 30.41 20.58
CA LEU A 122 3.52 31.85 20.33
C LEU A 122 2.22 32.48 20.85
N GLY A 123 2.36 33.50 21.74
CA GLY A 123 1.21 34.22 22.28
C GLY A 123 0.68 33.70 23.62
N LEU A 124 1.37 32.74 24.26
CA LEU A 124 1.09 32.40 25.67
C LEU A 124 1.65 33.51 26.57
N GLU A 125 0.80 34.04 27.44
CA GLU A 125 1.23 35.09 28.37
C GLU A 125 2.20 34.52 29.42
N MET A 126 3.21 35.32 29.79
CA MET A 126 4.27 34.88 30.72
C MET A 126 3.72 34.42 32.09
N ALA A 127 2.63 35.00 32.55
CA ALA A 127 1.96 34.56 33.75
C ALA A 127 1.28 33.20 33.63
N GLU A 128 0.69 32.92 32.46
CA GLU A 128 0.10 31.61 32.13
C GLU A 128 1.18 30.55 31.92
N GLN A 129 2.29 30.92 31.30
CA GLN A 129 3.44 30.05 31.12
C GLN A 129 4.04 29.61 32.46
N ILE A 130 4.30 30.54 33.39
CA ILE A 130 4.80 30.24 34.72
C ILE A 130 3.80 29.37 35.50
N SER A 131 2.50 29.66 35.41
CA SER A 131 1.45 28.92 36.11
C SER A 131 1.32 27.47 35.64
N LEU A 132 1.52 27.21 34.32
CA LEU A 132 1.30 25.88 33.73
C LEU A 132 2.59 25.06 33.62
N PHE A 133 3.69 25.70 33.33
CA PHE A 133 4.96 25.04 33.04
C PHE A 133 6.00 25.20 34.18
N GLY A 134 5.85 26.23 35.04
CA GLY A 134 6.88 26.57 36.02
C GLY A 134 8.20 26.88 35.32
N ASP A 135 9.29 26.25 35.76
CA ASP A 135 10.62 26.32 35.15
C ASP A 135 10.86 25.25 34.06
N LYS A 136 9.83 24.49 33.70
CA LYS A 136 9.95 23.39 32.71
C LYS A 136 9.68 23.91 31.30
N GLU A 137 10.53 23.57 30.35
CA GLU A 137 10.32 23.83 28.92
C GLU A 137 9.16 23.03 28.34
N GLN A 138 8.83 21.89 28.95
CA GLN A 138 7.77 21.01 28.52
C GLN A 138 7.22 20.19 29.68
N ILE A 139 5.92 19.84 29.62
CA ILE A 139 5.23 19.02 30.61
C ILE A 139 4.45 17.91 29.93
N ARG A 140 4.22 16.80 30.63
CA ARG A 140 3.39 15.72 30.13
C ARG A 140 1.93 15.96 30.50
N PHE A 141 1.04 15.70 29.54
CA PHE A 141 -0.40 15.82 29.77
C PHE A 141 -0.91 14.85 30.85
N SER A 142 -0.33 13.65 30.91
CA SER A 142 -0.65 12.65 31.93
C SER A 142 -0.28 13.07 33.36
N ASP A 143 0.58 14.08 33.53
CA ASP A 143 1.01 14.56 34.82
C ASP A 143 0.09 15.66 35.39
N LEU A 144 -0.92 16.09 34.60
CA LEU A 144 -1.85 17.17 34.94
C LEU A 144 -3.15 16.64 35.53
N ASP A 145 -3.77 17.40 36.42
CA ASP A 145 -5.12 17.11 36.88
C ASP A 145 -6.21 17.42 35.85
N VAL A 146 -7.45 16.96 36.06
CA VAL A 146 -8.57 17.08 35.09
C VAL A 146 -8.92 18.56 34.83
N THR A 147 -8.80 19.43 35.80
CA THR A 147 -9.08 20.89 35.67
C THR A 147 -8.02 21.58 34.82
N GLU A 148 -6.76 21.23 35.02
CA GLU A 148 -5.64 21.72 34.21
C GLU A 148 -5.72 21.24 32.78
N GLN A 149 -6.13 19.98 32.56
CA GLN A 149 -6.35 19.41 31.22
C GLN A 149 -7.36 20.21 30.40
N GLY A 150 -8.51 20.61 31.00
CA GLY A 150 -9.52 21.44 30.34
C GLY A 150 -9.01 22.84 29.95
N LYS A 151 -8.22 23.49 30.83
CA LYS A 151 -7.60 24.79 30.54
C LYS A 151 -6.58 24.70 29.38
N ILE A 152 -5.75 23.67 29.41
CA ILE A 152 -4.73 23.45 28.38
C ILE A 152 -5.35 23.13 27.01
N MET A 153 -6.47 22.42 26.97
CA MET A 153 -7.17 22.18 25.70
C MET A 153 -7.61 23.46 25.02
N ARG A 154 -8.14 24.44 25.76
CA ARG A 154 -8.52 25.77 25.22
C ARG A 154 -7.31 26.53 24.68
N LEU A 155 -6.21 26.50 25.41
CA LEU A 155 -4.97 27.17 24.99
C LEU A 155 -4.34 26.50 23.78
N ALA A 156 -4.43 25.18 23.64
CA ALA A 156 -3.96 24.44 22.47
C ALA A 156 -4.82 24.71 21.22
N GLN A 157 -6.14 24.82 21.37
CA GLN A 157 -7.03 25.20 20.27
C GLN A 157 -6.75 26.61 19.74
N SER A 158 -6.31 27.52 20.59
CA SER A 158 -5.91 28.87 20.20
C SER A 158 -4.47 28.98 19.71
N GLY A 159 -3.73 27.89 19.61
CA GLY A 159 -2.32 27.86 19.21
C GLY A 159 -1.34 28.39 20.25
N LYS A 160 -1.80 28.71 21.47
CA LYS A 160 -0.97 29.21 22.54
C LYS A 160 -0.15 28.12 23.26
N ILE A 161 -0.54 26.86 23.10
CA ILE A 161 0.21 25.68 23.55
C ILE A 161 0.39 24.76 22.36
N LEU A 162 1.62 24.31 22.14
CA LEU A 162 1.98 23.31 21.17
C LEU A 162 1.88 21.92 21.82
N VAL A 163 1.29 20.98 21.11
CA VAL A 163 1.06 19.61 21.60
C VAL A 163 1.80 18.65 20.71
N ASP A 164 2.74 17.94 21.27
CA ASP A 164 3.47 16.85 20.64
C ASP A 164 3.04 15.52 21.23
N TYR A 165 2.79 14.52 20.40
CA TYR A 165 2.46 13.18 20.84
C TYR A 165 3.73 12.36 20.95
N VAL A 166 4.03 11.88 22.16
CA VAL A 166 5.21 11.06 22.43
C VAL A 166 4.75 9.64 22.71
N ALA A 167 5.17 8.70 21.85
CA ALA A 167 4.95 7.27 22.11
C ALA A 167 5.63 6.87 23.42
N LYS A 168 4.96 6.04 24.22
CA LYS A 168 5.54 5.52 25.49
C LYS A 168 6.85 4.73 25.27
N ASP A 169 7.18 4.37 24.03
CA ASP A 169 8.43 3.73 23.64
C ASP A 169 9.34 4.65 22.80
N LYS A 170 10.30 5.27 23.48
CA LYS A 170 11.69 5.63 23.10
C LYS A 170 12.01 6.32 21.75
N LYS A 171 11.14 6.90 20.96
CA LYS A 171 11.57 7.65 19.78
C LYS A 171 11.33 9.16 19.98
N GLN A 172 12.40 9.87 20.32
CA GLN A 172 12.42 11.33 20.40
C GLN A 172 12.08 11.97 19.05
N ILE A 173 11.31 13.05 19.07
CA ILE A 173 11.12 13.98 17.96
C ILE A 173 12.51 14.47 17.54
N LYS A 174 12.82 14.45 16.25
CA LYS A 174 14.08 15.02 15.78
C LYS A 174 13.94 16.54 15.82
N THR A 175 14.52 17.15 16.83
CA THR A 175 14.68 18.61 16.90
C THR A 175 16.08 18.96 16.43
N GLU A 176 16.21 20.03 15.66
CA GLU A 176 17.47 20.66 15.31
C GLU A 176 17.60 21.96 16.07
N LYS A 177 18.79 22.21 16.62
CA LYS A 177 19.07 23.44 17.34
C LYS A 177 19.51 24.50 16.36
N TRP A 178 18.79 25.59 16.35
CA TRP A 178 19.11 26.79 15.59
C TRP A 178 19.73 27.84 16.48
N TYR A 179 20.44 28.79 15.90
CA TYR A 179 20.94 29.94 16.62
C TYR A 179 20.70 31.23 15.83
N ARG A 180 20.47 32.31 16.59
CA ARG A 180 20.37 33.70 16.09
C ARG A 180 21.47 34.49 16.75
N VAL A 181 22.10 35.36 15.98
CA VAL A 181 23.16 36.24 16.47
C VAL A 181 22.52 37.53 17.01
N CYS A 182 22.82 37.88 18.30
CA CYS A 182 22.44 39.14 18.89
C CYS A 182 23.51 40.19 18.54
N LEU A 183 23.41 40.79 17.35
CA LEU A 183 24.42 41.67 16.77
C LEU A 183 24.79 42.84 17.67
N GLU A 184 23.83 43.50 18.36
CA GLU A 184 24.10 44.60 19.25
C GLU A 184 25.05 44.20 20.37
N LYS A 185 24.72 43.13 21.11
CA LYS A 185 25.54 42.60 22.20
C LYS A 185 26.89 42.08 21.72
N LEU A 186 26.92 41.50 20.52
CA LEU A 186 28.13 40.91 19.97
C LEU A 186 29.13 41.98 19.50
N ARG A 187 28.66 43.14 19.04
CA ARG A 187 29.53 44.27 18.63
C ARG A 187 30.21 44.90 19.85
N GLU A 188 29.52 45.02 20.99
CA GLU A 188 30.00 45.58 22.22
C GLU A 188 30.81 44.57 23.07
N ALA A 189 30.88 43.31 22.62
CA ALA A 189 31.53 42.22 23.36
C ALA A 189 33.05 42.45 23.50
N ASP A 190 33.53 42.60 24.72
CA ASP A 190 34.98 42.59 25.01
C ASP A 190 35.45 41.13 25.23
N ILE A 191 36.02 40.58 24.16
CA ILE A 191 36.58 39.22 24.18
C ILE A 191 38.11 39.38 24.25
N GLY A 192 38.66 39.10 25.44
CA GLY A 192 40.10 39.26 25.73
C GLY A 192 41.01 38.62 24.68
N ASN A 193 42.11 39.36 24.37
CA ASN A 193 43.08 39.03 23.30
C ASN A 193 43.74 37.64 23.39
N ARG A 194 43.64 36.93 24.51
CA ARG A 194 44.17 35.57 24.70
C ARG A 194 43.22 34.46 24.24
N ALA A 195 41.96 34.76 23.96
CA ALA A 195 40.92 33.79 23.58
C ALA A 195 40.75 33.68 22.06
N LYS A 196 41.78 33.32 21.33
CA LYS A 196 41.81 33.28 19.84
C LYS A 196 40.60 32.62 19.21
N LYS A 197 40.16 31.46 19.72
CA LYS A 197 38.98 30.74 19.17
C LYS A 197 37.65 31.50 19.38
N ARG A 198 37.52 32.24 20.50
CA ARG A 198 36.35 33.08 20.75
C ARG A 198 36.34 34.32 19.84
N GLN A 199 37.47 34.90 19.56
CA GLN A 199 37.60 35.99 18.59
C GLN A 199 37.25 35.55 17.17
N GLN A 200 37.75 34.38 16.73
CA GLN A 200 37.40 33.81 15.43
C GLN A 200 35.90 33.55 15.31
N LEU A 201 35.27 33.03 16.37
CA LEU A 201 33.81 32.84 16.36
C LEU A 201 33.06 34.16 16.31
N ARG A 202 33.51 35.20 17.05
CA ARG A 202 32.91 36.54 16.98
C ARG A 202 33.01 37.14 15.59
N GLU A 203 34.12 37.08 14.92
CA GLU A 203 34.32 37.56 13.56
C GLU A 203 33.39 36.81 12.59
N PHE A 204 33.36 35.50 12.68
CA PHE A 204 32.50 34.67 11.87
C PHE A 204 31.00 35.04 12.04
N LEU A 205 30.53 35.21 13.28
CA LEU A 205 29.14 35.56 13.59
C LEU A 205 28.79 37.00 13.18
N LEU A 206 29.72 37.93 13.14
CA LEU A 206 29.52 39.29 12.64
C LEU A 206 29.38 39.32 11.11
N GLU A 207 30.03 38.40 10.40
CA GLU A 207 29.94 38.25 8.96
C GLU A 207 28.71 37.42 8.53
N HIS A 208 28.26 36.50 9.37
CA HIS A 208 27.17 35.55 9.10
C HIS A 208 26.10 35.67 10.19
N SER A 209 25.27 36.71 10.09
CA SER A 209 24.29 37.04 11.14
C SER A 209 22.89 36.43 10.93
N GLU A 210 22.70 35.67 9.88
CA GLU A 210 21.44 34.97 9.60
C GLU A 210 21.22 33.78 10.54
N ASP A 211 19.94 33.44 10.79
CA ASP A 211 19.58 32.29 11.59
C ASP A 211 20.08 31.00 10.93
N GLN A 212 20.88 30.22 11.65
CA GLN A 212 21.51 29.01 11.12
C GLN A 212 21.49 27.85 12.11
N LEU A 213 21.69 26.64 11.60
CA LEU A 213 21.81 25.42 12.40
C LEU A 213 23.02 25.47 13.34
N LEU A 214 22.81 25.22 14.62
CA LEU A 214 23.87 25.18 15.62
C LEU A 214 24.90 24.05 15.32
N SER A 215 24.52 23.01 14.59
CA SER A 215 25.41 21.94 14.15
C SER A 215 26.56 22.46 13.29
N ASN A 216 26.35 23.53 12.52
CA ASN A 216 27.38 24.15 11.69
C ASN A 216 28.49 24.76 12.55
N LEU A 217 28.14 25.37 13.67
CA LEU A 217 29.10 25.88 14.62
C LEU A 217 29.78 24.78 15.44
N LYS A 218 29.06 23.71 15.79
CA LYS A 218 29.61 22.58 16.55
C LYS A 218 30.70 21.81 15.80
N SER A 219 30.67 21.83 14.50
CA SER A 219 31.73 21.21 13.67
C SER A 219 33.04 21.97 13.68
N ALA A 220 32.98 23.30 13.91
CA ALA A 220 34.14 24.19 13.85
C ALA A 220 34.64 24.67 15.23
N TYR A 221 33.75 24.75 16.23
CA TYR A 221 34.06 25.32 17.54
C TYR A 221 33.68 24.37 18.69
N SER A 222 34.44 24.43 19.79
CA SER A 222 34.23 23.58 20.97
C SER A 222 32.94 23.94 21.72
N ALA A 223 32.38 22.95 22.40
CA ALA A 223 31.15 23.12 23.20
C ALA A 223 31.29 24.25 24.26
N ASP A 224 32.47 24.39 24.89
CA ASP A 224 32.73 25.46 25.87
C ASP A 224 32.72 26.85 25.26
N THR A 225 33.21 26.99 24.02
CA THR A 225 33.14 28.26 23.28
C THR A 225 31.73 28.63 22.95
N LEU A 226 30.91 27.70 22.48
CA LEU A 226 29.51 27.94 22.15
C LEU A 226 28.67 28.25 23.41
N ARG A 227 28.91 27.51 24.51
CA ARG A 227 28.23 27.77 25.79
C ARG A 227 28.54 29.18 26.31
N TYR A 228 29.80 29.62 26.23
CA TYR A 228 30.17 30.99 26.61
C TYR A 228 29.39 32.05 25.83
N PHE A 229 29.22 31.88 24.51
CA PHE A 229 28.45 32.81 23.67
C PHE A 229 26.96 32.78 23.99
N GLN A 230 26.43 31.64 24.34
CA GLN A 230 25.03 31.48 24.75
C GLN A 230 24.79 32.11 26.15
N GLU A 231 25.65 31.85 27.13
CA GLU A 231 25.55 32.40 28.49
C GLU A 231 25.71 33.93 28.51
N LYS A 232 26.52 34.51 27.62
CA LYS A 232 26.67 35.94 27.43
C LYS A 232 25.57 36.58 26.61
N GLY A 233 24.66 35.78 26.05
CA GLY A 233 23.57 36.25 25.22
C GLY A 233 24.00 36.83 23.87
N TYR A 234 25.18 36.44 23.36
CA TYR A 234 25.66 36.80 22.03
C TYR A 234 24.99 35.96 20.93
N ILE A 235 24.56 34.78 21.27
CA ILE A 235 23.69 33.93 20.45
C ILE A 235 22.49 33.46 21.28
N GLU A 236 21.33 33.47 20.68
CA GLU A 236 20.13 32.82 21.19
C GLU A 236 19.99 31.46 20.49
N VAL A 237 19.78 30.41 21.27
CA VAL A 237 19.64 29.04 20.73
C VAL A 237 18.24 28.57 21.07
N TRP A 238 17.54 28.07 20.04
CA TRP A 238 16.25 27.40 20.22
C TRP A 238 16.23 26.06 19.49
N GLU A 239 15.31 25.23 19.87
CA GLU A 239 15.04 23.97 19.19
C GLU A 239 13.86 24.16 18.26
N GLU A 240 14.05 23.78 16.99
CA GLU A 240 12.99 23.79 16.00
C GLU A 240 12.73 22.33 15.57
N GLU A 241 11.45 21.96 15.52
CA GLU A 241 11.06 20.65 15.00
C GLU A 241 11.32 20.63 13.50
N VAL A 242 12.23 19.77 13.07
CA VAL A 242 12.51 19.56 11.65
C VAL A 242 11.72 18.38 11.19
N SER A 243 10.81 18.60 10.24
CA SER A 243 10.16 17.50 9.53
C SER A 243 11.24 16.60 8.93
N ARG A 244 11.18 15.30 9.26
CA ARG A 244 12.16 14.30 8.78
C ARG A 244 12.21 14.21 7.27
N THR A 245 11.19 14.70 6.58
CA THR A 245 11.04 14.69 5.13
C THR A 245 11.48 16.01 4.45
N GLN A 246 11.72 17.08 5.21
CA GLN A 246 12.01 18.43 4.65
C GLN A 246 13.26 18.45 3.76
N GLY A 247 14.31 17.71 4.10
CA GLY A 247 15.55 17.64 3.31
C GLY A 247 15.43 16.97 1.94
N VAL A 248 14.33 16.31 1.64
CA VAL A 248 14.07 15.69 0.34
C VAL A 248 13.59 16.73 -0.68
N PHE A 249 12.83 17.72 -0.22
CA PHE A 249 12.25 18.75 -1.08
C PHE A 249 13.29 19.78 -1.60
N ASP A 250 14.33 20.05 -0.84
CA ASP A 250 15.33 21.08 -1.16
C ASP A 250 16.32 20.66 -2.26
N LYS A 251 16.38 19.36 -2.58
CA LYS A 251 17.33 18.77 -3.53
C LYS A 251 16.76 18.54 -4.93
N VAL A 252 15.46 18.78 -5.14
CA VAL A 252 14.79 18.42 -6.38
C VAL A 252 14.55 19.68 -7.23
N GLU A 253 15.11 19.71 -8.43
CA GLU A 253 14.89 20.80 -9.40
C GLU A 253 13.43 20.82 -9.87
N LYS A 254 12.86 22.02 -10.00
CA LYS A 254 11.50 22.20 -10.52
C LYS A 254 11.42 21.86 -11.99
N THR A 255 10.41 21.07 -12.38
CA THR A 255 10.14 20.71 -13.76
C THR A 255 8.90 21.44 -14.29
N GLN A 256 8.85 21.66 -15.61
CA GLN A 256 7.69 22.22 -16.30
C GLN A 256 6.85 21.11 -16.96
N ALA A 257 5.62 21.47 -17.34
CA ALA A 257 4.74 20.58 -18.10
C ALA A 257 5.36 20.29 -19.46
N LEU A 258 5.30 19.02 -19.86
CA LEU A 258 5.72 18.59 -21.18
C LEU A 258 4.58 18.83 -22.20
N ASP A 259 4.94 18.98 -23.46
CA ASP A 259 3.96 19.03 -24.54
C ASP A 259 3.23 17.70 -24.68
N LEU A 260 1.91 17.76 -24.73
CA LEU A 260 1.07 16.58 -24.86
C LEU A 260 0.86 16.22 -26.33
N ASN A 261 0.95 14.95 -26.64
CA ASN A 261 0.46 14.46 -27.92
C ASN A 261 -1.10 14.54 -27.99
N PRO A 262 -1.71 14.39 -29.18
CA PRO A 262 -3.17 14.53 -29.33
C PRO A 262 -4.00 13.60 -28.43
N GLU A 263 -3.58 12.33 -28.25
CA GLU A 263 -4.28 11.37 -27.39
C GLU A 263 -4.21 11.78 -25.91
N GLN A 264 -3.04 12.20 -25.44
CA GLN A 264 -2.84 12.72 -24.08
C GLN A 264 -3.65 14.00 -23.84
N ALA A 265 -3.65 14.93 -24.81
CA ALA A 265 -4.42 16.17 -24.70
C ALA A 265 -5.94 15.92 -24.60
N ILE A 266 -6.45 14.96 -25.37
CA ILE A 266 -7.84 14.51 -25.28
C ILE A 266 -8.11 13.94 -23.88
N ALA A 267 -7.26 13.04 -23.40
CA ALA A 267 -7.42 12.42 -22.09
C ALA A 267 -7.45 13.47 -20.96
N VAL A 268 -6.51 14.42 -20.94
CA VAL A 268 -6.50 15.51 -19.95
C VAL A 268 -7.78 16.33 -20.03
N ARG A 269 -8.22 16.72 -21.25
CA ARG A 269 -9.42 17.52 -21.44
C ARG A 269 -10.67 16.82 -20.92
N GLU A 270 -10.90 15.55 -21.27
CA GLU A 270 -12.09 14.79 -20.86
C GLU A 270 -12.12 14.58 -19.33
N ILE A 271 -10.98 14.23 -18.74
CA ILE A 271 -10.86 14.06 -17.27
C ILE A 271 -11.14 15.40 -16.56
N VAL A 272 -10.52 16.50 -17.01
CA VAL A 272 -10.71 17.82 -16.39
C VAL A 272 -12.14 18.32 -16.55
N ALA A 273 -12.79 18.06 -17.68
CA ALA A 273 -14.17 18.45 -17.93
C ALA A 273 -15.17 17.78 -17.00
N SER A 274 -14.87 16.61 -16.46
CA SER A 274 -15.74 15.88 -15.53
C SER A 274 -15.61 16.33 -14.06
N ILE A 275 -14.58 17.14 -13.72
CA ILE A 275 -14.32 17.56 -12.34
C ILE A 275 -15.42 18.50 -11.84
N GLY A 276 -16.00 18.20 -10.68
CA GLY A 276 -17.06 19.00 -10.07
C GLY A 276 -18.45 18.75 -10.62
N GLN A 277 -18.58 17.81 -11.57
CA GLN A 277 -19.87 17.27 -12.03
C GLN A 277 -20.25 16.02 -11.21
N GLU A 278 -21.21 15.20 -11.70
CA GLU A 278 -21.43 13.89 -11.12
C GLU A 278 -20.15 13.07 -11.22
N SER A 279 -19.87 12.26 -10.17
CA SER A 279 -18.68 11.43 -10.12
C SER A 279 -18.57 10.53 -11.34
N GLN A 280 -17.47 10.67 -12.07
CA GLN A 280 -17.16 9.83 -13.23
C GLN A 280 -15.91 8.99 -12.98
N THR A 281 -15.89 7.80 -13.55
CA THR A 281 -14.72 6.93 -13.54
C THR A 281 -14.23 6.74 -14.96
N PHE A 282 -12.92 6.96 -15.17
CA PHE A 282 -12.26 6.71 -16.44
C PHE A 282 -11.26 5.57 -16.32
N LEU A 283 -11.25 4.69 -17.33
CA LEU A 283 -10.12 3.82 -17.60
C LEU A 283 -9.18 4.53 -18.57
N LEU A 284 -7.98 4.91 -18.12
CA LEU A 284 -6.90 5.40 -18.97
C LEU A 284 -6.01 4.21 -19.37
N GLN A 285 -6.33 3.61 -20.51
CA GLN A 285 -5.59 2.48 -21.06
C GLN A 285 -4.49 3.00 -21.98
N GLY A 286 -3.23 2.82 -21.59
CA GLY A 286 -2.11 3.32 -22.40
C GLY A 286 -0.97 2.32 -22.45
N VAL A 287 -0.42 2.11 -23.65
CA VAL A 287 0.75 1.24 -23.81
C VAL A 287 1.90 1.65 -22.90
N THR A 288 2.82 0.72 -22.62
CA THR A 288 4.00 1.03 -21.81
C THR A 288 4.80 2.16 -22.47
N GLY A 289 5.13 3.22 -21.71
CA GLY A 289 5.83 4.38 -22.23
C GLY A 289 4.92 5.38 -22.99
N SER A 290 3.60 5.26 -22.92
CA SER A 290 2.66 6.23 -23.53
C SER A 290 2.58 7.59 -22.83
N GLY A 291 3.29 7.78 -21.71
CA GLY A 291 3.30 9.04 -20.96
C GLY A 291 2.08 9.23 -20.05
N LYS A 292 1.43 8.15 -19.58
CA LYS A 292 0.34 8.23 -18.58
C LYS A 292 0.67 9.14 -17.40
N THR A 293 1.90 9.08 -16.88
CA THR A 293 2.34 9.91 -15.76
C THR A 293 2.24 11.40 -16.06
N GLU A 294 2.58 11.86 -17.27
CA GLU A 294 2.43 13.27 -17.64
C GLU A 294 0.96 13.68 -17.71
N VAL A 295 0.08 12.79 -18.20
CA VAL A 295 -1.38 13.02 -18.14
C VAL A 295 -1.82 13.22 -16.68
N TYR A 296 -1.37 12.38 -15.75
CA TYR A 296 -1.68 12.52 -14.33
C TYR A 296 -1.19 13.85 -13.76
N LEU A 297 0.06 14.20 -14.01
CA LEU A 297 0.65 15.46 -13.54
C LEU A 297 -0.11 16.69 -14.04
N GLN A 298 -0.51 16.69 -15.33
CA GLN A 298 -1.26 17.82 -15.87
C GLN A 298 -2.71 17.87 -15.41
N VAL A 299 -3.35 16.72 -15.17
CA VAL A 299 -4.68 16.68 -14.54
C VAL A 299 -4.61 17.24 -13.13
N ILE A 300 -3.63 16.79 -12.33
CA ILE A 300 -3.43 17.29 -10.96
C ILE A 300 -3.18 18.81 -10.95
N ASP A 301 -2.32 19.32 -11.83
CA ASP A 301 -2.07 20.77 -11.96
C ASP A 301 -3.36 21.58 -12.21
N ARG A 302 -4.26 21.05 -13.07
CA ARG A 302 -5.56 21.68 -13.32
C ARG A 302 -6.48 21.63 -12.11
N VAL A 303 -6.49 20.50 -11.40
CA VAL A 303 -7.25 20.31 -10.15
C VAL A 303 -6.82 21.34 -9.08
N LEU A 304 -5.52 21.50 -8.88
CA LEU A 304 -4.97 22.47 -7.93
C LEU A 304 -5.34 23.91 -8.31
N LYS A 305 -5.29 24.26 -9.60
CA LYS A 305 -5.73 25.58 -10.10
C LYS A 305 -7.23 25.84 -9.90
N MET A 306 -8.04 24.80 -9.74
CA MET A 306 -9.46 24.91 -9.35
C MET A 306 -9.67 24.99 -7.83
N GLY A 307 -8.61 25.06 -7.03
CA GLY A 307 -8.68 25.04 -5.56
C GLY A 307 -9.10 23.70 -4.96
N LYS A 308 -8.94 22.60 -5.71
CA LYS A 308 -9.26 21.25 -5.28
C LYS A 308 -7.99 20.47 -4.99
N THR A 309 -8.16 19.28 -4.35
CA THR A 309 -7.06 18.42 -3.93
C THR A 309 -7.04 17.11 -4.74
N ALA A 310 -5.91 16.39 -4.71
CA ALA A 310 -5.71 15.19 -5.49
C ALA A 310 -5.08 14.05 -4.68
N ILE A 311 -5.52 12.82 -4.94
CA ILE A 311 -4.87 11.59 -4.47
C ILE A 311 -4.32 10.83 -5.66
N MET A 312 -3.06 10.42 -5.58
CA MET A 312 -2.41 9.54 -6.53
C MET A 312 -1.96 8.27 -5.83
N LEU A 313 -2.57 7.15 -6.19
CA LEU A 313 -2.15 5.83 -5.71
C LEU A 313 -1.23 5.18 -6.71
N VAL A 314 -0.12 4.64 -6.22
CA VAL A 314 0.83 3.84 -6.98
C VAL A 314 1.09 2.53 -6.25
N PRO A 315 1.40 1.43 -6.95
CA PRO A 315 1.81 0.19 -6.30
C PRO A 315 3.04 0.44 -5.43
N GLU A 316 3.09 -0.15 -4.23
CA GLU A 316 4.15 0.09 -3.25
C GLU A 316 5.56 -0.09 -3.83
N ILE A 317 5.75 -1.15 -4.63
CA ILE A 317 7.02 -1.45 -5.31
C ILE A 317 7.33 -0.48 -6.46
N SER A 318 6.37 0.31 -6.93
CA SER A 318 6.54 1.34 -7.97
C SER A 318 6.76 2.72 -7.35
N LEU A 319 6.58 2.86 -6.03
CA LEU A 319 6.81 4.11 -5.31
C LEU A 319 8.31 4.31 -5.04
N THR A 320 9.06 4.40 -6.12
CA THR A 320 10.51 4.64 -6.11
C THR A 320 10.81 6.12 -5.88
N PRO A 321 12.04 6.47 -5.45
CA PRO A 321 12.49 7.86 -5.39
C PRO A 321 12.31 8.61 -6.71
N GLN A 322 12.52 7.95 -7.85
CA GLN A 322 12.27 8.53 -9.16
C GLN A 322 10.81 8.94 -9.37
N MET A 323 9.88 8.08 -8.95
CA MET A 323 8.45 8.37 -9.09
C MET A 323 8.04 9.53 -8.16
N THR A 324 8.43 9.50 -6.90
CA THR A 324 8.14 10.56 -5.93
C THR A 324 8.76 11.88 -6.34
N ASN A 325 9.99 11.88 -6.83
CA ASN A 325 10.69 13.07 -7.31
C ASN A 325 9.97 13.74 -8.50
N ARG A 326 9.30 12.99 -9.37
CA ARG A 326 8.48 13.57 -10.46
C ARG A 326 7.33 14.43 -9.94
N PHE A 327 6.69 14.02 -8.84
CA PHE A 327 5.63 14.80 -8.20
C PHE A 327 6.20 15.97 -7.40
N ILE A 328 7.27 15.74 -6.64
CA ILE A 328 7.94 16.79 -5.86
C ILE A 328 8.50 17.88 -6.79
N SER A 329 9.13 17.51 -7.89
CA SER A 329 9.67 18.49 -8.87
C SER A 329 8.59 19.34 -9.54
N ARG A 330 7.36 18.80 -9.67
CA ARG A 330 6.24 19.52 -10.28
C ARG A 330 5.47 20.38 -9.27
N PHE A 331 5.21 19.88 -8.05
CA PHE A 331 4.31 20.49 -7.08
C PHE A 331 4.99 20.98 -5.79
N GLY A 332 6.27 20.65 -5.59
CA GLY A 332 7.05 21.10 -4.43
C GLY A 332 6.47 20.64 -3.10
N GLN A 333 6.40 21.56 -2.15
CA GLN A 333 5.93 21.29 -0.78
C GLN A 333 4.44 20.94 -0.67
N GLN A 334 3.64 21.16 -1.72
CA GLN A 334 2.22 20.79 -1.75
C GLN A 334 2.00 19.26 -1.82
N VAL A 335 3.07 18.47 -1.96
CA VAL A 335 3.01 16.99 -2.02
C VAL A 335 3.27 16.40 -0.65
N ALA A 336 2.43 15.47 -0.24
CA ALA A 336 2.68 14.54 0.86
C ALA A 336 2.87 13.12 0.32
N ILE A 337 3.83 12.38 0.89
CA ILE A 337 4.16 11.01 0.47
C ILE A 337 3.79 10.03 1.58
N LEU A 338 2.97 9.01 1.25
CA LEU A 338 2.50 8.02 2.23
C LEU A 338 2.77 6.58 1.74
N HIS A 339 3.67 5.86 2.41
CA HIS A 339 3.95 4.45 2.11
C HIS A 339 4.41 3.66 3.36
N SER A 340 4.47 2.34 3.25
CA SER A 340 4.80 1.45 4.37
C SER A 340 6.24 1.60 4.86
N GLY A 341 7.17 1.98 3.98
CA GLY A 341 8.58 2.20 4.30
C GLY A 341 8.86 3.41 5.20
N LEU A 342 7.90 4.32 5.36
CA LEU A 342 8.00 5.41 6.33
C LEU A 342 7.89 4.88 7.76
N SER A 343 8.67 5.44 8.68
CA SER A 343 8.49 5.23 10.12
C SER A 343 7.14 5.80 10.57
N ASP A 344 6.65 5.34 11.72
CA ASP A 344 5.38 5.83 12.25
C ASP A 344 5.40 7.35 12.51
N GLY A 345 6.55 7.92 12.90
CA GLY A 345 6.73 9.37 13.04
C GLY A 345 6.65 10.10 11.71
N GLU A 346 7.31 9.59 10.65
CA GLU A 346 7.24 10.18 9.31
C GLU A 346 5.82 10.13 8.74
N LYS A 347 5.11 9.01 8.93
CA LYS A 347 3.68 8.89 8.53
C LYS A 347 2.80 9.91 9.23
N TYR A 348 3.06 10.13 10.52
CA TYR A 348 2.30 11.09 11.31
C TYR A 348 2.60 12.54 10.90
N ASP A 349 3.86 12.87 10.59
CA ASP A 349 4.26 14.20 10.11
C ASP A 349 3.59 14.50 8.76
N GLU A 350 3.61 13.55 7.82
CA GLU A 350 2.92 13.71 6.54
C GLU A 350 1.40 13.82 6.72
N TRP A 351 0.81 13.03 7.62
CA TRP A 351 -0.62 13.10 7.93
C TRP A 351 -1.01 14.47 8.50
N ARG A 352 -0.23 15.03 9.46
CA ARG A 352 -0.43 16.38 10.00
C ARG A 352 -0.32 17.45 8.91
N LYS A 353 0.66 17.32 8.02
CA LYS A 353 0.85 18.21 6.88
C LYS A 353 -0.39 18.25 5.98
N ILE A 354 -1.04 17.11 5.77
CA ILE A 354 -2.28 16.99 4.99
C ILE A 354 -3.44 17.61 5.77
N GLU A 355 -3.60 17.26 7.03
CA GLU A 355 -4.68 17.74 7.89
C GLU A 355 -4.65 19.28 8.06
N ALA A 356 -3.46 19.87 8.19
CA ALA A 356 -3.25 21.31 8.25
C ALA A 356 -3.49 22.04 6.89
N GLY A 357 -3.77 21.31 5.80
CA GLY A 357 -3.96 21.88 4.47
C GLY A 357 -2.65 22.33 3.78
N ASN A 358 -1.49 22.00 4.34
CA ASN A 358 -0.18 22.32 3.78
C ASN A 358 0.20 21.41 2.60
N ALA A 359 -0.46 20.26 2.48
CA ALA A 359 -0.37 19.39 1.32
C ALA A 359 -1.72 19.28 0.63
N GLN A 360 -1.73 19.45 -0.69
CA GLN A 360 -2.91 19.39 -1.56
C GLN A 360 -2.87 18.19 -2.49
N VAL A 361 -1.73 17.55 -2.62
CA VAL A 361 -1.51 16.33 -3.41
C VAL A 361 -0.95 15.26 -2.50
N VAL A 362 -1.61 14.11 -2.44
CA VAL A 362 -1.10 12.94 -1.72
C VAL A 362 -0.69 11.90 -2.74
N VAL A 363 0.56 11.47 -2.68
CA VAL A 363 1.09 10.35 -3.48
C VAL A 363 1.43 9.21 -2.54
N GLY A 364 0.93 8.01 -2.81
CA GLY A 364 1.22 6.92 -1.90
C GLY A 364 0.75 5.55 -2.34
N ALA A 365 1.01 4.57 -1.49
CA ALA A 365 0.54 3.22 -1.66
C ALA A 365 -0.96 3.10 -1.29
N ARG A 366 -1.48 1.89 -1.32
CA ARG A 366 -2.89 1.56 -1.03
C ARG A 366 -3.52 2.35 0.13
N SER A 367 -2.83 2.45 1.27
CA SER A 367 -3.36 3.12 2.47
C SER A 367 -3.49 4.64 2.35
N ALA A 368 -2.81 5.26 1.38
CA ALA A 368 -2.91 6.69 1.12
C ALA A 368 -4.32 7.10 0.67
N ILE A 369 -5.16 6.14 0.27
CA ILE A 369 -6.58 6.39 -0.03
C ILE A 369 -7.35 6.96 1.17
N PHE A 370 -6.88 6.78 2.39
CA PHE A 370 -7.50 7.30 3.61
C PHE A 370 -6.96 8.65 4.06
N ALA A 371 -6.03 9.25 3.31
CA ALA A 371 -5.50 10.57 3.62
C ALA A 371 -6.63 11.58 3.87
N PRO A 372 -6.55 12.44 4.91
CA PRO A 372 -7.64 13.33 5.33
C PRO A 372 -7.75 14.58 4.44
N LEU A 373 -7.53 14.43 3.13
CA LEU A 373 -7.76 15.49 2.16
C LEU A 373 -9.25 15.81 2.05
N THR A 374 -9.56 17.07 2.07
CA THR A 374 -10.90 17.61 1.80
C THR A 374 -10.98 18.19 0.40
N ASN A 375 -12.20 18.37 -0.13
CA ASN A 375 -12.44 19.00 -1.44
C ASN A 375 -11.70 18.29 -2.59
N LEU A 376 -11.77 16.96 -2.62
CA LEU A 376 -11.13 16.16 -3.67
C LEU A 376 -11.68 16.51 -5.05
N GLY A 377 -10.80 16.72 -6.01
CA GLY A 377 -11.14 16.90 -7.43
C GLY A 377 -10.86 15.66 -8.26
N VAL A 378 -9.78 14.94 -7.94
CA VAL A 378 -9.40 13.72 -8.66
C VAL A 378 -8.77 12.70 -7.75
N ILE A 379 -9.06 11.43 -8.01
CA ILE A 379 -8.34 10.28 -7.46
C ILE A 379 -7.79 9.49 -8.63
N ILE A 380 -6.49 9.23 -8.63
CA ILE A 380 -5.81 8.49 -9.69
C ILE A 380 -5.23 7.22 -9.10
N ILE A 381 -5.43 6.09 -9.76
CA ILE A 381 -4.83 4.81 -9.41
C ILE A 381 -4.02 4.33 -10.60
N ASP A 382 -2.70 4.36 -10.48
CA ASP A 382 -1.81 3.82 -11.52
C ASP A 382 -1.64 2.32 -11.35
N GLU A 383 -1.43 1.62 -12.48
CA GLU A 383 -1.37 0.16 -12.53
C GLU A 383 -2.52 -0.50 -11.74
N GLU A 384 -3.77 -0.08 -12.04
CA GLU A 384 -4.99 -0.43 -11.28
C GLU A 384 -5.23 -1.94 -11.15
N HIS A 385 -4.64 -2.73 -12.05
CA HIS A 385 -4.73 -4.19 -12.07
C HIS A 385 -3.91 -4.87 -10.96
N GLU A 386 -3.10 -4.11 -10.23
CA GLU A 386 -2.22 -4.67 -9.21
C GLU A 386 -2.97 -5.24 -8.01
N ALA A 387 -2.71 -6.51 -7.71
CA ALA A 387 -3.35 -7.20 -6.60
C ALA A 387 -3.05 -6.57 -5.23
N THR A 388 -1.96 -5.79 -5.12
CA THR A 388 -1.55 -5.12 -3.87
C THR A 388 -2.51 -4.02 -3.43
N TYR A 389 -3.41 -3.56 -4.29
CA TYR A 389 -4.49 -2.65 -3.93
C TYR A 389 -5.61 -3.31 -3.10
N LYS A 390 -5.68 -4.63 -3.05
CA LYS A 390 -6.49 -5.38 -2.09
C LYS A 390 -5.71 -5.61 -0.80
N GLN A 391 -6.32 -5.38 0.36
CA GLN A 391 -5.72 -5.68 1.66
C GLN A 391 -5.98 -7.12 2.07
N ASP A 392 -4.91 -7.85 2.44
CA ASP A 392 -5.00 -9.26 2.85
C ASP A 392 -5.39 -9.44 4.31
N SER A 393 -5.23 -8.39 5.14
CA SER A 393 -5.64 -8.38 6.55
C SER A 393 -6.93 -7.58 6.75
N ASN A 394 -7.59 -7.78 7.88
CA ASN A 394 -8.80 -7.03 8.24
C ASN A 394 -8.45 -5.54 8.51
N PRO A 395 -9.25 -4.61 7.93
CA PRO A 395 -10.35 -4.76 6.98
C PRO A 395 -9.85 -5.08 5.57
N ARG A 396 -10.50 -6.04 4.89
CA ARG A 396 -10.09 -6.54 3.56
C ARG A 396 -10.66 -5.70 2.43
N TYR A 397 -10.39 -4.40 2.44
CA TYR A 397 -10.84 -3.48 1.40
C TYR A 397 -9.99 -3.56 0.13
N HIS A 398 -10.56 -3.14 -0.99
CA HIS A 398 -9.84 -2.84 -2.22
C HIS A 398 -9.78 -1.32 -2.41
N ALA A 399 -8.59 -0.77 -2.63
CA ALA A 399 -8.41 0.68 -2.74
C ALA A 399 -9.24 1.31 -3.89
N ARG A 400 -9.47 0.58 -4.98
CA ARG A 400 -10.32 1.03 -6.09
C ARG A 400 -11.78 1.26 -5.63
N ASP A 401 -12.32 0.38 -4.79
CA ASP A 401 -13.68 0.50 -4.31
C ASP A 401 -13.81 1.65 -3.32
N VAL A 402 -12.84 1.81 -2.43
CA VAL A 402 -12.74 2.97 -1.53
C VAL A 402 -12.58 4.26 -2.32
N ALA A 403 -11.75 4.27 -3.36
CA ALA A 403 -11.59 5.42 -4.23
C ALA A 403 -12.90 5.82 -4.94
N LYS A 404 -13.68 4.83 -5.38
CA LYS A 404 -14.99 5.06 -5.97
C LYS A 404 -15.95 5.71 -4.96
N LEU A 405 -16.01 5.19 -3.72
CA LEU A 405 -16.83 5.78 -2.65
C LEU A 405 -16.40 7.21 -2.35
N ARG A 406 -15.11 7.48 -2.21
CA ARG A 406 -14.60 8.83 -1.97
C ARG A 406 -14.86 9.77 -3.14
N ALA A 407 -14.72 9.28 -4.38
CA ALA A 407 -15.05 10.05 -5.57
C ALA A 407 -16.53 10.42 -5.60
N ASP A 408 -17.43 9.50 -5.25
CA ASP A 408 -18.87 9.75 -5.18
C ASP A 408 -19.22 10.78 -4.10
N TYR A 409 -18.63 10.67 -2.91
CA TYR A 409 -18.85 11.63 -1.83
C TYR A 409 -18.42 13.06 -2.20
N ASN A 410 -17.24 13.21 -2.82
CA ASN A 410 -16.65 14.50 -3.15
C ASN A 410 -17.07 15.05 -4.53
N ARG A 411 -17.85 14.32 -5.32
CA ARG A 411 -18.09 14.60 -6.75
C ARG A 411 -16.78 14.76 -7.51
N ALA A 412 -15.82 13.89 -7.20
CA ALA A 412 -14.51 13.84 -7.80
C ALA A 412 -14.45 12.86 -8.96
N THR A 413 -13.47 13.01 -9.82
CA THR A 413 -13.21 12.08 -10.91
C THR A 413 -12.26 10.99 -10.46
N LEU A 414 -12.58 9.73 -10.77
CA LEU A 414 -11.69 8.58 -10.56
C LEU A 414 -11.02 8.19 -11.88
N VAL A 415 -9.70 8.12 -11.90
CA VAL A 415 -8.91 7.69 -13.05
C VAL A 415 -8.18 6.40 -12.71
N LEU A 416 -8.47 5.34 -13.46
CA LEU A 416 -7.83 4.02 -13.35
C LEU A 416 -6.87 3.85 -14.52
N GLY A 417 -5.56 3.92 -14.25
CA GLY A 417 -4.53 3.84 -15.28
C GLY A 417 -3.89 2.47 -15.36
N SER A 418 -3.73 1.94 -16.55
CA SER A 418 -3.00 0.70 -16.79
C SER A 418 -2.63 0.50 -18.28
N ALA A 419 -1.56 -0.22 -18.52
CA ALA A 419 -1.26 -0.76 -19.85
C ALA A 419 -2.04 -2.07 -20.11
N THR A 420 -2.25 -2.82 -19.05
CA THR A 420 -2.93 -4.13 -19.06
C THR A 420 -4.02 -4.13 -17.98
N PRO A 421 -5.14 -3.41 -18.22
CA PRO A 421 -6.22 -3.28 -17.24
C PRO A 421 -6.71 -4.63 -16.72
N SER A 422 -7.25 -4.66 -15.50
CA SER A 422 -7.97 -5.82 -15.01
C SER A 422 -9.21 -6.08 -15.89
N LEU A 423 -9.55 -7.36 -16.07
CA LEU A 423 -10.70 -7.73 -16.91
C LEU A 423 -11.99 -7.11 -16.39
N GLU A 424 -12.13 -6.95 -15.08
CA GLU A 424 -13.26 -6.30 -14.41
C GLU A 424 -13.38 -4.82 -14.81
N THR A 425 -12.27 -4.08 -14.73
CA THR A 425 -12.24 -2.65 -15.12
C THR A 425 -12.49 -2.49 -16.63
N ARG A 426 -11.84 -3.31 -17.43
CA ARG A 426 -12.00 -3.28 -18.88
C ARG A 426 -13.43 -3.63 -19.33
N ALA A 427 -14.07 -4.59 -18.64
CA ALA A 427 -15.47 -4.97 -18.89
C ALA A 427 -16.44 -3.83 -18.56
N ARG A 428 -16.22 -3.12 -17.43
CA ARG A 428 -17.03 -1.93 -17.06
C ARG A 428 -16.88 -0.82 -18.09
N ALA A 429 -15.66 -0.60 -18.58
CA ALA A 429 -15.42 0.37 -19.65
C ALA A 429 -16.10 -0.04 -20.97
N SER A 430 -16.09 -1.33 -21.33
CA SER A 430 -16.79 -1.85 -22.51
C SER A 430 -18.31 -1.66 -22.47
N ARG A 431 -18.88 -1.67 -21.26
CA ARG A 431 -20.33 -1.47 -21.04
C ARG A 431 -20.72 -0.02 -20.85
N GLY A 432 -19.78 0.91 -20.96
CA GLY A 432 -20.03 2.35 -20.77
C GLY A 432 -20.24 2.76 -19.31
N VAL A 433 -19.99 1.86 -18.34
CA VAL A 433 -20.02 2.20 -16.90
C VAL A 433 -18.84 3.10 -16.54
N TYR A 434 -17.69 2.88 -17.20
CA TYR A 434 -16.50 3.74 -17.11
C TYR A 434 -16.25 4.39 -18.47
N GLY A 435 -15.82 5.65 -18.50
CA GLY A 435 -15.27 6.28 -19.68
C GLY A 435 -13.97 5.57 -20.07
N ARG A 436 -13.74 5.35 -21.37
CA ARG A 436 -12.51 4.76 -21.86
C ARG A 436 -11.68 5.78 -22.62
N LEU A 437 -10.47 6.01 -22.14
CA LEU A 437 -9.45 6.87 -22.76
C LEU A 437 -8.27 5.99 -23.14
N THR A 438 -7.78 6.13 -24.37
CA THR A 438 -6.71 5.28 -24.90
C THR A 438 -5.50 6.10 -25.31
N LEU A 439 -4.30 5.60 -24.98
CA LEU A 439 -3.02 6.15 -25.39
C LEU A 439 -2.25 5.04 -26.11
N ASN A 440 -2.43 4.97 -27.43
CA ASN A 440 -1.90 3.89 -28.26
C ASN A 440 -0.47 4.16 -28.73
N GLN A 441 -0.02 5.42 -28.64
CA GLN A 441 1.31 5.83 -29.07
C GLN A 441 2.25 5.98 -27.86
N ARG A 442 3.52 5.60 -28.05
CA ARG A 442 4.56 5.92 -27.07
C ARG A 442 4.84 7.42 -27.07
N ALA A 443 5.16 7.96 -25.90
CA ALA A 443 5.52 9.39 -25.74
C ALA A 443 6.84 9.73 -26.48
N ASN A 444 7.80 8.80 -26.50
CA ASN A 444 8.98 8.91 -27.34
C ASN A 444 8.72 8.20 -28.69
N PRO A 445 8.60 8.92 -29.81
CA PRO A 445 8.34 8.33 -31.13
C PRO A 445 9.48 7.44 -31.64
N LEU A 446 10.69 7.61 -31.11
CA LEU A 446 11.87 6.81 -31.48
C LEU A 446 11.94 5.47 -30.74
N ALA A 447 11.22 5.34 -29.63
CA ALA A 447 11.22 4.10 -28.85
C ALA A 447 10.43 3.00 -29.60
N ARG A 448 11.13 1.93 -29.95
CA ARG A 448 10.53 0.75 -30.59
C ARG A 448 9.97 -0.23 -29.55
N ILE A 449 8.94 -0.96 -29.95
CA ILE A 449 8.45 -2.09 -29.16
C ILE A 449 9.52 -3.18 -29.24
N PRO A 450 9.99 -3.72 -28.08
CA PRO A 450 11.01 -4.76 -28.10
C PRO A 450 10.50 -6.03 -28.77
N GLU A 451 11.38 -6.72 -29.48
CA GLU A 451 11.08 -8.03 -30.03
C GLU A 451 10.96 -9.05 -28.90
N VAL A 452 9.90 -9.84 -28.92
CA VAL A 452 9.65 -10.89 -27.93
C VAL A 452 9.84 -12.26 -28.57
N GLU A 453 10.88 -12.97 -28.14
CA GLU A 453 11.15 -14.34 -28.54
C GLU A 453 10.66 -15.31 -27.46
N VAL A 454 9.95 -16.36 -27.86
CA VAL A 454 9.51 -17.43 -26.96
C VAL A 454 10.35 -18.66 -27.25
N VAL A 455 11.06 -19.15 -26.23
CA VAL A 455 11.94 -20.31 -26.31
C VAL A 455 11.28 -21.49 -25.60
N ASP A 456 11.14 -22.61 -26.33
CA ASP A 456 10.57 -23.83 -25.83
C ASP A 456 11.64 -24.67 -25.10
N PHE A 457 11.46 -24.89 -23.79
CA PHE A 457 12.37 -25.76 -23.05
C PHE A 457 12.45 -27.19 -23.59
N ARG A 458 11.40 -27.66 -24.26
CA ARG A 458 11.33 -29.03 -24.82
C ARG A 458 12.38 -29.29 -25.90
N ASP A 459 12.80 -28.25 -26.62
CA ASP A 459 13.81 -28.38 -27.67
C ASP A 459 15.21 -28.70 -27.12
N TYR A 460 15.39 -28.52 -25.80
CA TYR A 460 16.67 -28.73 -25.11
C TYR A 460 16.66 -29.93 -24.17
N ILE A 461 15.60 -30.72 -24.12
CA ILE A 461 15.49 -31.92 -23.31
C ILE A 461 16.54 -32.95 -23.77
N GLY A 462 17.36 -33.42 -22.81
CA GLY A 462 18.41 -34.41 -23.09
C GLY A 462 19.75 -33.83 -23.52
N GLN A 463 19.86 -32.53 -23.74
CA GLN A 463 21.12 -31.88 -24.10
C GLN A 463 21.92 -31.38 -22.88
N GLN A 464 21.25 -31.16 -21.77
CA GLN A 464 21.86 -30.72 -20.49
C GLN A 464 21.07 -31.27 -19.29
N GLU A 465 21.75 -31.38 -18.13
CA GLU A 465 21.05 -31.54 -16.86
C GLU A 465 20.07 -30.36 -16.67
N ALA A 466 19.01 -30.58 -15.91
CA ALA A 466 17.92 -29.65 -15.71
C ALA A 466 18.37 -28.21 -15.32
N SER A 467 18.62 -27.37 -16.31
CA SER A 467 19.04 -25.98 -16.18
C SER A 467 17.85 -25.02 -16.19
N ASN A 468 18.00 -23.88 -15.47
CA ASN A 468 17.07 -22.77 -15.56
C ASN A 468 17.33 -21.89 -16.79
N PHE A 469 18.41 -22.11 -17.49
CA PHE A 469 18.87 -21.28 -18.61
C PHE A 469 19.02 -22.11 -19.86
N THR A 470 18.33 -21.74 -20.92
CA THR A 470 18.57 -22.33 -22.24
C THR A 470 19.87 -21.81 -22.85
N PRO A 471 20.54 -22.58 -23.74
CA PRO A 471 21.73 -22.11 -24.44
C PRO A 471 21.51 -20.78 -25.16
N VAL A 472 20.34 -20.59 -25.80
CA VAL A 472 19.97 -19.35 -26.50
C VAL A 472 19.97 -18.14 -25.56
N LEU A 473 19.40 -18.28 -24.35
CA LEU A 473 19.44 -17.20 -23.38
C LEU A 473 20.86 -16.84 -22.93
N ILE A 474 21.67 -17.85 -22.65
CA ILE A 474 23.08 -17.64 -22.24
C ILE A 474 23.89 -16.96 -23.36
N ASP A 475 23.71 -17.37 -24.61
CA ASP A 475 24.41 -16.78 -25.75
C ASP A 475 23.99 -15.30 -25.96
N LYS A 476 22.68 -14.99 -25.84
CA LYS A 476 22.22 -13.59 -25.87
C LYS A 476 22.77 -12.77 -24.70
N ILE A 477 22.85 -13.32 -23.49
CA ILE A 477 23.45 -12.63 -22.35
C ILE A 477 24.92 -12.30 -22.66
N ARG A 478 25.70 -13.27 -23.13
CA ARG A 478 27.12 -13.05 -23.51
C ARG A 478 27.27 -11.97 -24.58
N GLU A 479 26.41 -11.96 -25.58
CA GLU A 479 26.38 -10.92 -26.62
C GLU A 479 26.18 -9.52 -26.02
N LYS A 480 25.19 -9.36 -25.09
CA LYS A 480 24.92 -8.07 -24.46
C LYS A 480 26.08 -7.62 -23.54
N LEU A 481 26.63 -8.55 -22.76
CA LEU A 481 27.79 -8.25 -21.90
C LEU A 481 29.02 -7.82 -22.73
N ALA A 482 29.26 -8.45 -23.88
CA ALA A 482 30.33 -8.05 -24.79
C ALA A 482 30.15 -6.61 -25.32
N ARG A 483 28.91 -6.14 -25.44
CA ARG A 483 28.57 -4.76 -25.82
C ARG A 483 28.51 -3.79 -24.63
N LYS A 484 28.84 -4.25 -23.42
CA LYS A 484 28.70 -3.49 -22.15
C LYS A 484 27.27 -3.01 -21.89
N GLU A 485 26.31 -3.81 -22.30
CA GLU A 485 24.88 -3.59 -22.06
C GLU A 485 24.44 -4.39 -20.84
N GLN A 486 23.33 -3.98 -20.24
CA GLN A 486 22.83 -4.60 -19.02
C GLN A 486 21.66 -5.56 -19.33
N VAL A 487 21.52 -6.58 -18.48
CA VAL A 487 20.51 -7.62 -18.60
C VAL A 487 19.65 -7.70 -17.35
N VAL A 488 18.37 -7.87 -17.52
CA VAL A 488 17.42 -8.15 -16.42
C VAL A 488 16.87 -9.57 -16.58
N LEU A 489 16.98 -10.38 -15.54
CA LEU A 489 16.50 -11.77 -15.54
C LEU A 489 15.43 -11.94 -14.47
N MET A 490 14.23 -12.32 -14.90
CA MET A 490 13.09 -12.51 -14.03
C MET A 490 12.81 -13.98 -13.78
N LEU A 491 12.79 -14.35 -12.49
CA LEU A 491 12.28 -15.63 -12.02
C LEU A 491 10.95 -15.40 -11.30
N ASN A 492 9.85 -15.90 -11.85
CA ASN A 492 8.57 -15.77 -11.18
C ASN A 492 8.44 -16.81 -10.07
N ARG A 493 8.68 -16.37 -8.81
CA ARG A 493 8.51 -17.19 -7.61
C ARG A 493 7.50 -16.53 -6.67
N ARG A 494 6.23 -16.91 -6.78
CA ARG A 494 5.24 -16.69 -5.71
C ARG A 494 4.42 -17.96 -5.53
N GLY A 495 4.40 -18.49 -4.31
CA GLY A 495 3.49 -19.53 -3.83
C GLY A 495 4.17 -20.83 -3.44
N TYR A 496 3.69 -21.41 -2.34
CA TYR A 496 4.04 -22.77 -1.84
C TYR A 496 3.33 -23.88 -2.62
N SER A 497 2.49 -23.54 -3.62
CA SER A 497 1.74 -24.54 -4.35
C SER A 497 2.65 -25.27 -5.33
N SER A 498 2.99 -26.51 -4.98
CA SER A 498 3.67 -27.44 -5.87
C SER A 498 2.64 -27.98 -6.85
N PHE A 499 2.84 -27.79 -8.12
CA PHE A 499 2.10 -28.52 -9.15
C PHE A 499 3.01 -29.58 -9.80
N VAL A 500 2.38 -30.54 -10.43
CA VAL A 500 3.07 -31.61 -11.15
C VAL A 500 2.98 -31.31 -12.63
N MET A 501 4.13 -31.25 -13.31
CA MET A 501 4.22 -30.97 -14.73
C MET A 501 4.98 -32.06 -15.47
N CYS A 502 4.48 -32.46 -16.62
CA CYS A 502 5.23 -33.30 -17.54
C CYS A 502 6.30 -32.48 -18.24
N ARG A 503 7.56 -32.89 -18.15
CA ARG A 503 8.66 -32.16 -18.81
C ARG A 503 8.70 -32.35 -20.32
N ASP A 504 8.14 -33.45 -20.82
CA ASP A 504 8.20 -33.75 -22.25
C ASP A 504 7.12 -33.00 -23.05
N CYS A 505 5.95 -32.71 -22.49
CA CYS A 505 4.89 -32.02 -23.19
C CYS A 505 4.35 -30.75 -22.49
N GLY A 506 4.86 -30.40 -21.29
CA GLY A 506 4.42 -29.22 -20.53
C GLY A 506 3.04 -29.37 -19.87
N SER A 507 2.35 -30.52 -20.01
CA SER A 507 1.01 -30.70 -19.46
C SER A 507 1.03 -30.67 -17.94
N VAL A 508 0.06 -29.97 -17.36
CA VAL A 508 -0.23 -29.90 -15.92
C VAL A 508 -1.64 -30.43 -15.69
N ASP A 509 -1.80 -31.19 -14.61
CA ASP A 509 -3.10 -31.72 -14.21
C ASP A 509 -4.03 -30.61 -13.73
N GLN A 510 -5.22 -30.54 -14.35
CA GLN A 510 -6.25 -29.57 -14.00
C GLN A 510 -7.45 -30.23 -13.32
N CYS A 511 -8.17 -29.45 -12.52
CA CYS A 511 -9.41 -29.88 -11.91
C CYS A 511 -10.53 -29.92 -12.96
N PRO A 512 -11.25 -31.05 -13.12
CA PRO A 512 -12.31 -31.17 -14.12
C PRO A 512 -13.53 -30.25 -13.84
N ASN A 513 -13.66 -29.76 -12.60
CA ASN A 513 -14.80 -28.94 -12.19
C ASN A 513 -14.51 -27.43 -12.19
N CYS A 514 -13.22 -27.05 -12.02
CA CYS A 514 -12.84 -25.65 -11.77
C CYS A 514 -11.86 -25.11 -12.80
N ASP A 515 -11.29 -25.96 -13.65
CA ASP A 515 -10.32 -25.59 -14.68
C ASP A 515 -9.11 -24.82 -14.14
N ILE A 516 -8.66 -25.21 -12.94
CA ILE A 516 -7.45 -24.71 -12.29
C ILE A 516 -6.50 -25.89 -12.05
N SER A 517 -5.20 -25.61 -12.00
CA SER A 517 -4.20 -26.63 -11.70
C SER A 517 -4.43 -27.27 -10.34
N LEU A 518 -4.22 -28.59 -10.26
CA LEU A 518 -4.27 -29.31 -9.00
C LEU A 518 -3.00 -29.09 -8.20
N THR A 519 -3.14 -28.92 -6.90
CA THR A 519 -2.03 -28.78 -5.95
C THR A 519 -1.58 -30.14 -5.44
N LEU A 520 -0.27 -30.38 -5.45
CA LEU A 520 0.34 -31.61 -4.94
C LEU A 520 0.47 -31.54 -3.42
N HIS A 521 -0.01 -32.59 -2.77
CA HIS A 521 0.19 -32.88 -1.36
C HIS A 521 1.07 -34.10 -1.19
N MET A 522 2.31 -33.90 -0.72
CA MET A 522 3.31 -34.97 -0.57
C MET A 522 3.03 -35.86 0.63
N ASP A 523 2.42 -35.33 1.67
CA ASP A 523 2.01 -36.05 2.89
C ASP A 523 0.94 -37.12 2.60
N THR A 524 -0.06 -36.77 1.80
CA THR A 524 -1.14 -37.68 1.39
C THR A 524 -0.89 -38.36 0.06
N LYS A 525 0.17 -37.98 -0.68
CA LYS A 525 0.47 -38.41 -2.06
C LYS A 525 -0.70 -38.22 -3.02
N THR A 526 -1.37 -37.07 -2.91
CA THR A 526 -2.55 -36.73 -3.71
C THR A 526 -2.41 -35.37 -4.41
N MET A 527 -3.19 -35.21 -5.48
CA MET A 527 -3.39 -33.97 -6.21
C MET A 527 -4.78 -33.43 -5.86
N ASN A 528 -4.88 -32.24 -5.28
CA ASN A 528 -6.11 -31.69 -4.72
C ASN A 528 -6.50 -30.37 -5.37
N CYS A 529 -7.80 -30.18 -5.59
CA CYS A 529 -8.37 -28.88 -5.93
C CYS A 529 -8.84 -28.19 -4.65
N HIS A 530 -8.28 -27.03 -4.34
CA HIS A 530 -8.65 -26.25 -3.16
C HIS A 530 -9.91 -25.39 -3.33
N TYR A 531 -10.54 -25.42 -4.52
CA TYR A 531 -11.83 -24.76 -4.73
C TYR A 531 -13.00 -25.70 -4.42
N CYS A 532 -13.03 -26.87 -5.05
CA CYS A 532 -14.17 -27.80 -4.95
C CYS A 532 -13.88 -29.05 -4.13
N GLY A 533 -12.62 -29.28 -3.70
CA GLY A 533 -12.23 -30.49 -2.96
C GLY A 533 -12.00 -31.74 -3.82
N PHE A 534 -12.03 -31.62 -5.16
CA PHE A 534 -11.67 -32.76 -6.02
C PHE A 534 -10.27 -33.27 -5.71
N GLN A 535 -10.13 -34.58 -5.61
CA GLN A 535 -8.89 -35.25 -5.24
C GLN A 535 -8.61 -36.40 -6.17
N LYS A 536 -7.34 -36.61 -6.56
CA LYS A 536 -6.87 -37.79 -7.28
C LYS A 536 -5.44 -38.18 -6.86
N GLY A 537 -5.03 -39.43 -7.16
CA GLY A 537 -3.64 -39.85 -6.96
C GLY A 537 -2.66 -39.15 -7.90
N ILE A 538 -1.38 -39.13 -7.52
CA ILE A 538 -0.32 -38.64 -8.38
C ILE A 538 -0.19 -39.53 -9.61
N PRO A 539 -0.27 -39.02 -10.86
CA PRO A 539 -0.13 -39.84 -12.04
C PRO A 539 1.32 -40.37 -12.17
N GLN A 540 1.47 -41.63 -12.52
CA GLN A 540 2.79 -42.24 -12.80
C GLN A 540 3.28 -41.93 -14.21
N THR A 541 2.34 -41.71 -15.12
CA THR A 541 2.58 -41.33 -16.51
C THR A 541 1.74 -40.14 -16.87
N CYS A 542 2.23 -39.32 -17.77
CA CYS A 542 1.51 -38.13 -18.24
C CYS A 542 0.20 -38.57 -18.95
N PRO A 543 -0.95 -38.05 -18.55
CA PRO A 543 -2.21 -38.39 -19.20
C PRO A 543 -2.29 -37.88 -20.66
N ASN A 544 -1.48 -36.88 -21.01
CA ASN A 544 -1.47 -36.30 -22.37
C ASN A 544 -0.52 -37.03 -23.34
N CYS A 545 0.74 -37.30 -22.92
CA CYS A 545 1.76 -37.87 -23.83
C CYS A 545 2.32 -39.22 -23.37
N GLN A 546 1.79 -39.81 -22.29
CA GLN A 546 2.21 -41.10 -21.71
C GLN A 546 3.66 -41.17 -21.19
N SER A 547 4.36 -40.06 -21.19
CA SER A 547 5.73 -39.97 -20.67
C SER A 547 5.78 -40.19 -19.14
N ARG A 548 6.91 -40.77 -18.68
CA ARG A 548 7.24 -40.93 -17.26
C ARG A 548 8.01 -39.71 -16.70
N SER A 549 8.30 -38.69 -17.52
CA SER A 549 9.06 -37.50 -17.12
C SER A 549 8.19 -36.49 -16.33
N ILE A 550 7.46 -37.00 -15.34
CA ILE A 550 6.65 -36.18 -14.46
C ILE A 550 7.52 -35.70 -13.29
N ARG A 551 7.60 -34.41 -13.09
CA ARG A 551 8.45 -33.82 -12.04
C ARG A 551 7.71 -32.71 -11.27
N TYR A 552 8.12 -32.53 -10.01
CA TYR A 552 7.74 -31.41 -9.18
C TYR A 552 8.49 -30.15 -9.65
N TYR A 553 7.82 -29.03 -9.70
CA TYR A 553 8.43 -27.80 -10.13
C TYR A 553 8.63 -26.81 -8.99
N GLY A 554 9.84 -26.27 -8.83
CA GLY A 554 10.19 -25.23 -7.88
C GLY A 554 11.69 -24.93 -7.89
N THR A 555 12.07 -23.77 -8.45
CA THR A 555 13.44 -23.25 -8.41
C THR A 555 13.47 -21.94 -7.60
N GLY A 556 14.46 -21.81 -6.70
CA GLY A 556 14.67 -20.59 -5.93
C GLY A 556 15.63 -19.62 -6.64
N THR A 557 15.51 -18.31 -6.35
CA THR A 557 16.41 -17.27 -6.86
C THR A 557 17.87 -17.53 -6.51
N GLN A 558 18.15 -18.12 -5.34
CA GLN A 558 19.50 -18.49 -4.95
C GLN A 558 20.07 -19.55 -5.90
N LYS A 559 19.32 -20.63 -6.16
CA LYS A 559 19.78 -21.68 -7.07
C LYS A 559 20.03 -21.15 -8.50
N ALA A 560 19.12 -20.29 -8.98
CA ALA A 560 19.31 -19.64 -10.29
C ALA A 560 20.53 -18.70 -10.31
N TYR A 561 20.80 -18.01 -9.21
CA TYR A 561 21.99 -17.19 -9.06
C TYR A 561 23.28 -18.02 -9.10
N ASP A 562 23.34 -19.08 -8.31
CA ASP A 562 24.53 -19.96 -8.23
C ASP A 562 24.83 -20.58 -9.60
N GLU A 563 23.81 -21.10 -10.28
CA GLU A 563 23.90 -21.65 -11.63
C GLU A 563 24.34 -20.60 -12.66
N LEU A 564 23.80 -19.39 -12.59
CA LEU A 564 24.21 -18.31 -13.51
C LEU A 564 25.65 -17.87 -13.29
N GLN A 565 26.10 -17.86 -12.03
CA GLN A 565 27.49 -17.53 -11.69
C GLN A 565 28.48 -18.59 -12.19
N GLU A 566 28.07 -19.87 -12.22
CA GLU A 566 28.87 -20.95 -12.82
C GLU A 566 28.93 -20.83 -14.35
N LEU A 567 27.84 -20.46 -15.00
CA LEU A 567 27.76 -20.32 -16.47
C LEU A 567 28.45 -19.05 -16.98
N LEU A 568 28.50 -18.01 -16.16
CA LEU A 568 29.03 -16.68 -16.51
C LEU A 568 29.89 -16.14 -15.35
N PRO A 569 31.05 -16.73 -15.07
CA PRO A 569 31.87 -16.37 -13.91
C PRO A 569 32.42 -14.93 -13.99
N GLU A 570 32.49 -14.35 -15.17
CA GLU A 570 32.94 -12.98 -15.42
C GLU A 570 31.86 -11.92 -15.15
N ALA A 571 30.59 -12.30 -15.09
CA ALA A 571 29.50 -11.37 -14.95
C ALA A 571 29.29 -10.90 -13.51
N ARG A 572 29.07 -9.61 -13.33
CA ARG A 572 28.69 -9.02 -12.04
C ARG A 572 27.18 -9.10 -11.89
N ILE A 573 26.71 -9.97 -10.98
CA ILE A 573 25.30 -10.27 -10.81
C ILE A 573 24.80 -9.67 -9.50
N LEU A 574 23.73 -8.87 -9.57
CA LEU A 574 22.93 -8.43 -8.41
C LEU A 574 21.67 -9.27 -8.30
N ARG A 575 21.38 -9.75 -7.08
CA ARG A 575 20.16 -10.47 -6.78
C ARG A 575 19.19 -9.59 -6.00
N MET A 576 17.94 -9.52 -6.49
CA MET A 576 16.85 -8.76 -5.87
C MET A 576 15.65 -9.66 -5.59
N ASP A 577 15.47 -10.03 -4.34
CA ASP A 577 14.34 -10.80 -3.84
C ASP A 577 13.95 -10.36 -2.44
N VAL A 578 12.90 -10.99 -1.86
CA VAL A 578 12.42 -10.65 -0.52
C VAL A 578 13.53 -10.80 0.54
N ASP A 579 14.45 -11.75 0.38
CA ASP A 579 15.51 -12.01 1.36
C ASP A 579 16.58 -10.91 1.32
N THR A 580 16.92 -10.42 0.13
CA THR A 580 17.92 -9.36 -0.06
C THR A 580 17.39 -7.96 0.24
N THR A 581 16.07 -7.77 0.23
CA THR A 581 15.42 -6.45 0.39
C THR A 581 14.75 -6.23 1.75
N LYS A 582 14.98 -7.10 2.74
CA LYS A 582 14.37 -7.00 4.09
C LYS A 582 14.75 -5.73 4.87
N LYS A 583 15.94 -5.17 4.64
CA LYS A 583 16.40 -3.97 5.34
C LYS A 583 15.81 -2.72 4.68
N LYS A 584 15.44 -1.72 5.50
CA LYS A 584 14.98 -0.41 4.99
C LYS A 584 16.06 0.19 4.07
N GLY A 585 15.65 0.61 2.86
CA GLY A 585 16.54 1.19 1.84
C GLY A 585 17.34 0.19 0.99
N ALA A 586 17.35 -1.11 1.33
CA ALA A 586 18.12 -2.10 0.57
C ALA A 586 17.61 -2.27 -0.88
N HIS A 587 16.31 -2.12 -1.11
CA HIS A 587 15.73 -2.14 -2.44
C HIS A 587 16.25 -0.97 -3.29
N GLU A 588 16.27 0.23 -2.74
CA GLU A 588 16.73 1.44 -3.39
C GLU A 588 18.23 1.38 -3.68
N ASP A 589 19.04 0.95 -2.71
CA ASP A 589 20.48 0.78 -2.87
C ASP A 589 20.83 -0.18 -4.02
N LEU A 590 20.15 -1.34 -4.10
CA LEU A 590 20.34 -2.30 -5.18
C LEU A 590 20.04 -1.70 -6.56
N LEU A 591 18.94 -0.92 -6.66
CA LEU A 591 18.57 -0.27 -7.92
C LEU A 591 19.54 0.84 -8.31
N GLU A 592 20.00 1.65 -7.36
CA GLU A 592 20.98 2.69 -7.62
C GLU A 592 22.32 2.10 -8.06
N ARG A 593 22.79 1.05 -7.43
CA ARG A 593 24.03 0.34 -7.81
C ARG A 593 23.91 -0.23 -9.22
N PHE A 594 22.77 -0.85 -9.54
CA PHE A 594 22.53 -1.34 -10.90
C PHE A 594 22.48 -0.18 -11.91
N GLY A 595 21.78 0.91 -11.60
CA GLY A 595 21.71 2.10 -12.43
C GLY A 595 23.06 2.79 -12.68
N ARG A 596 23.98 2.75 -11.71
CA ARG A 596 25.36 3.24 -11.85
C ARG A 596 26.27 2.30 -12.64
N GLY A 597 25.78 1.13 -13.08
CA GLY A 597 26.58 0.15 -13.83
C GLY A 597 27.55 -0.67 -12.98
N GLU A 598 27.31 -0.76 -11.65
CA GLU A 598 28.10 -1.60 -10.77
C GLU A 598 27.86 -3.10 -11.00
N ALA A 599 26.77 -3.44 -11.68
CA ALA A 599 26.46 -4.81 -12.11
C ALA A 599 25.96 -4.86 -13.56
N ASP A 600 26.20 -6.01 -14.17
CA ASP A 600 25.85 -6.31 -15.56
C ASP A 600 24.49 -6.98 -15.66
N ILE A 601 24.16 -7.81 -14.65
CA ILE A 601 22.94 -8.59 -14.60
C ILE A 601 22.17 -8.31 -13.31
N LEU A 602 20.86 -8.01 -13.42
CA LEU A 602 19.94 -7.96 -12.30
C LEU A 602 19.03 -9.17 -12.36
N LEU A 603 19.21 -10.12 -11.42
CA LEU A 603 18.40 -11.31 -11.27
C LEU A 603 17.39 -11.11 -10.13
N GLY A 604 16.11 -11.28 -10.38
CA GLY A 604 15.15 -11.14 -9.29
C GLY A 604 13.77 -11.68 -9.60
N THR A 605 12.84 -11.39 -8.68
CA THR A 605 11.43 -11.79 -8.79
C THR A 605 10.61 -10.68 -9.47
N GLN A 606 9.29 -10.72 -9.34
CA GLN A 606 8.39 -9.68 -9.90
C GLN A 606 8.74 -8.24 -9.50
N MET A 607 9.57 -8.05 -8.48
CA MET A 607 10.03 -6.72 -8.06
C MET A 607 10.81 -5.99 -9.16
N ILE A 608 11.54 -6.74 -10.00
CA ILE A 608 12.30 -6.16 -11.12
C ILE A 608 11.44 -5.81 -12.34
N ALA A 609 10.21 -6.32 -12.41
CA ALA A 609 9.29 -6.03 -13.50
C ALA A 609 8.70 -4.61 -13.42
N LYS A 610 8.86 -3.90 -12.30
CA LYS A 610 8.11 -2.68 -11.97
C LYS A 610 9.02 -1.51 -11.59
N GLY A 611 8.61 -0.31 -11.99
CA GLY A 611 9.26 0.95 -11.55
C GLY A 611 10.67 1.21 -12.07
N LEU A 612 11.27 0.31 -12.86
CA LEU A 612 12.63 0.43 -13.32
C LEU A 612 12.70 1.13 -14.68
N ASP A 613 13.60 2.10 -14.79
CA ASP A 613 13.89 2.82 -16.02
C ASP A 613 15.42 2.90 -16.19
N PHE A 614 16.00 1.85 -16.79
CA PHE A 614 17.43 1.74 -17.02
C PHE A 614 17.72 1.81 -18.52
N PRO A 615 18.32 2.90 -19.00
CA PRO A 615 18.58 3.10 -20.44
C PRO A 615 19.51 2.05 -21.06
N ASN A 616 20.35 1.42 -20.25
CA ASN A 616 21.34 0.44 -20.70
C ASN A 616 20.83 -1.01 -20.70
N VAL A 617 19.59 -1.25 -20.26
CA VAL A 617 18.97 -2.59 -20.29
C VAL A 617 18.43 -2.87 -21.69
N THR A 618 19.06 -3.77 -22.41
CA THR A 618 18.72 -4.17 -23.78
C THR A 618 18.20 -5.59 -23.89
N LEU A 619 18.40 -6.44 -22.86
CA LEU A 619 17.86 -7.79 -22.80
C LEU A 619 17.06 -7.99 -21.50
N VAL A 620 15.86 -8.53 -21.64
CA VAL A 620 15.06 -9.00 -20.50
C VAL A 620 14.76 -10.49 -20.71
N GLY A 621 15.19 -11.32 -19.77
CA GLY A 621 14.95 -12.77 -19.79
C GLY A 621 13.92 -13.18 -18.74
N VAL A 622 12.86 -13.87 -19.14
CA VAL A 622 11.94 -14.56 -18.25
C VAL A 622 12.37 -16.02 -18.13
N LEU A 623 12.89 -16.39 -16.96
CA LEU A 623 13.50 -17.72 -16.78
C LEU A 623 12.48 -18.86 -16.84
N ASN A 624 11.25 -18.62 -16.42
CA ASN A 624 10.17 -19.59 -16.54
C ASN A 624 8.80 -18.91 -16.45
N ALA A 625 8.02 -18.95 -17.51
CA ALA A 625 6.65 -18.43 -17.55
C ALA A 625 5.62 -19.39 -16.92
N ASP A 626 5.88 -20.71 -16.93
CA ASP A 626 4.94 -21.73 -16.51
C ASP A 626 4.63 -21.66 -15.01
N THR A 627 5.55 -21.18 -14.20
CA THR A 627 5.36 -21.08 -12.75
C THR A 627 4.18 -20.17 -12.39
N ALA A 628 4.01 -19.03 -13.07
CA ALA A 628 2.85 -18.16 -12.88
C ALA A 628 1.59 -18.71 -13.50
N LEU A 629 1.75 -19.27 -14.69
CA LEU A 629 0.67 -19.80 -15.51
C LEU A 629 -0.09 -20.93 -14.82
N ASN A 630 0.64 -21.79 -14.12
CA ASN A 630 0.09 -22.98 -13.48
C ASN A 630 -0.23 -22.80 -11.99
N LEU A 631 -0.31 -21.58 -11.47
CA LEU A 631 -0.85 -21.36 -10.16
C LEU A 631 -2.32 -21.82 -10.08
N PRO A 632 -2.77 -22.44 -8.98
CA PRO A 632 -4.14 -22.91 -8.83
C PRO A 632 -5.13 -21.78 -8.54
N ASP A 633 -5.16 -20.78 -9.39
CA ASP A 633 -6.03 -19.61 -9.33
C ASP A 633 -6.56 -19.30 -10.74
N PHE A 634 -7.85 -19.02 -10.86
CA PHE A 634 -8.47 -18.71 -12.15
C PHE A 634 -7.92 -17.44 -12.81
N ARG A 635 -7.21 -16.57 -12.06
CA ARG A 635 -6.51 -15.38 -12.56
C ARG A 635 -5.08 -15.66 -13.03
N SER A 636 -4.60 -16.90 -12.98
CA SER A 636 -3.19 -17.21 -13.30
C SER A 636 -2.81 -16.78 -14.71
N SER A 637 -3.67 -17.04 -15.70
CA SER A 637 -3.45 -16.62 -17.10
C SER A 637 -3.43 -15.11 -17.27
N GLU A 638 -4.36 -14.39 -16.65
CA GLU A 638 -4.41 -12.92 -16.66
C GLU A 638 -3.15 -12.31 -16.02
N ARG A 639 -2.75 -12.79 -14.85
CA ARG A 639 -1.54 -12.33 -14.16
C ARG A 639 -0.27 -12.64 -14.93
N THR A 640 -0.22 -13.79 -15.60
CA THR A 640 0.92 -14.16 -16.46
C THR A 640 1.02 -13.23 -17.65
N PHE A 641 -0.10 -13.00 -18.35
CA PHE A 641 -0.15 -12.05 -19.45
C PHE A 641 0.31 -10.64 -19.02
N GLN A 642 -0.25 -10.11 -17.93
CA GLN A 642 0.10 -8.79 -17.37
C GLN A 642 1.59 -8.69 -17.05
N LEU A 643 2.12 -9.70 -16.35
CA LEU A 643 3.52 -9.75 -15.97
C LEU A 643 4.45 -9.79 -17.20
N LEU A 644 4.19 -10.66 -18.17
CA LEU A 644 5.01 -10.79 -19.36
C LEU A 644 4.99 -9.49 -20.19
N THR A 645 3.84 -8.86 -20.33
CA THR A 645 3.70 -7.58 -21.03
C THR A 645 4.41 -6.44 -20.30
N GLN A 646 4.34 -6.40 -18.97
CA GLN A 646 5.07 -5.39 -18.18
C GLN A 646 6.58 -5.55 -18.30
N VAL A 647 7.06 -6.78 -18.23
CA VAL A 647 8.48 -7.11 -18.34
C VAL A 647 8.99 -6.79 -19.75
N ALA A 648 8.22 -7.12 -20.78
CA ALA A 648 8.54 -6.76 -22.16
C ALA A 648 8.69 -5.24 -22.33
N GLY A 649 7.87 -4.46 -21.66
CA GLY A 649 7.97 -3.00 -21.67
C GLY A 649 9.21 -2.40 -21.00
N ARG A 650 10.14 -3.20 -20.43
CA ARG A 650 11.36 -2.73 -19.78
C ARG A 650 12.57 -2.68 -20.70
N ALA A 651 12.62 -3.48 -21.75
CA ALA A 651 13.68 -3.46 -22.73
C ALA A 651 13.49 -2.31 -23.74
N GLY A 652 14.58 -1.70 -24.22
CA GLY A 652 14.56 -0.75 -25.32
C GLY A 652 13.82 0.56 -25.05
N ARG A 653 14.05 1.20 -23.92
CA ARG A 653 13.40 2.48 -23.55
C ARG A 653 14.15 3.72 -24.06
N ALA A 654 15.44 3.58 -24.33
CA ALA A 654 16.26 4.62 -24.96
C ALA A 654 16.40 4.37 -26.47
N ASP A 655 17.44 4.87 -27.07
CA ASP A 655 17.72 4.74 -28.51
C ASP A 655 18.22 3.32 -28.91
N LYS A 656 18.36 2.41 -27.93
CA LYS A 656 18.81 1.03 -28.16
C LYS A 656 17.63 0.09 -28.38
N GLU A 657 17.78 -0.83 -29.33
CA GLU A 657 16.79 -1.89 -29.52
C GLU A 657 16.78 -2.85 -28.34
N GLY A 658 15.59 -3.13 -27.82
CA GLY A 658 15.39 -4.05 -26.73
C GLY A 658 14.94 -5.42 -27.22
N GLU A 659 15.40 -6.46 -26.55
CA GLU A 659 15.00 -7.85 -26.79
C GLU A 659 14.42 -8.45 -25.51
N VAL A 660 13.41 -9.28 -25.66
CA VAL A 660 12.79 -10.04 -24.58
C VAL A 660 12.80 -11.51 -24.91
N LEU A 661 13.28 -12.33 -24.01
CA LEU A 661 13.29 -13.77 -24.18
C LEU A 661 12.46 -14.45 -23.09
N ILE A 662 11.43 -15.19 -23.47
CA ILE A 662 10.53 -15.90 -22.55
C ILE A 662 10.77 -17.41 -22.69
N GLN A 663 11.26 -18.04 -21.64
CA GLN A 663 11.43 -19.49 -21.58
C GLN A 663 10.17 -20.14 -20.99
N THR A 664 9.66 -21.19 -21.64
CA THR A 664 8.45 -21.89 -21.23
C THR A 664 8.40 -23.33 -21.77
N TYR A 665 7.64 -24.21 -21.11
CA TYR A 665 7.26 -25.52 -21.64
C TYR A 665 5.95 -25.47 -22.44
N ASN A 666 5.22 -24.33 -22.40
CA ASN A 666 3.92 -24.15 -23.05
C ASN A 666 3.90 -22.94 -23.99
N PRO A 667 4.73 -22.91 -25.06
CA PRO A 667 4.86 -21.74 -25.94
C PRO A 667 3.55 -21.38 -26.66
N ASN A 668 2.67 -22.35 -26.84
CA ASN A 668 1.38 -22.17 -27.53
C ASN A 668 0.23 -21.77 -26.59
N HIS A 669 0.49 -21.60 -25.29
CA HIS A 669 -0.55 -21.14 -24.38
C HIS A 669 -1.00 -19.72 -24.74
N TYR A 670 -2.31 -19.49 -24.85
CA TYR A 670 -2.86 -18.21 -25.34
C TYR A 670 -2.34 -16.98 -24.58
N ALA A 671 -2.15 -17.07 -23.25
CA ALA A 671 -1.63 -15.96 -22.47
C ALA A 671 -0.18 -15.58 -22.88
N ILE A 672 0.64 -16.57 -23.26
CA ILE A 672 2.01 -16.38 -23.75
C ILE A 672 1.98 -15.85 -25.17
N ALA A 673 1.15 -16.45 -26.03
CA ALA A 673 1.01 -16.05 -27.43
C ALA A 673 0.57 -14.57 -27.55
N PHE A 674 -0.47 -14.17 -26.84
CA PHE A 674 -0.91 -12.75 -26.82
C PHE A 674 0.11 -11.82 -26.15
N ALA A 675 0.85 -12.28 -25.14
CA ALA A 675 1.91 -11.47 -24.53
C ALA A 675 3.09 -11.24 -25.47
N LYS A 676 3.44 -12.25 -26.29
CA LYS A 676 4.44 -12.13 -27.36
C LYS A 676 4.10 -11.00 -28.33
N GLU A 677 2.85 -10.97 -28.78
CA GLU A 677 2.35 -9.96 -29.72
C GLU A 677 1.94 -8.64 -29.01
N GLN A 678 2.01 -8.58 -27.65
CA GLN A 678 1.52 -7.48 -26.82
C GLN A 678 0.05 -7.11 -27.12
N ASP A 679 -0.76 -8.08 -27.55
CA ASP A 679 -2.16 -7.93 -27.89
C ASP A 679 -3.07 -8.13 -26.67
N TYR A 680 -3.26 -7.06 -25.90
CA TYR A 680 -4.18 -7.05 -24.76
C TYR A 680 -5.64 -7.27 -25.20
N GLU A 681 -6.08 -6.70 -26.31
CA GLU A 681 -7.48 -6.81 -26.74
C GLU A 681 -7.82 -8.23 -27.22
N GLY A 682 -6.88 -8.92 -27.88
CA GLY A 682 -7.01 -10.35 -28.21
C GLY A 682 -7.08 -11.22 -26.97
N PHE A 683 -6.17 -10.99 -26.00
CA PHE A 683 -6.18 -11.67 -24.70
C PHE A 683 -7.50 -11.44 -23.97
N TYR A 684 -7.96 -10.19 -23.86
CA TYR A 684 -9.21 -9.83 -23.21
C TYR A 684 -10.40 -10.60 -23.79
N ARG A 685 -10.56 -10.60 -25.10
CA ARG A 685 -11.66 -11.31 -25.77
C ARG A 685 -11.65 -12.81 -25.49
N TYR A 686 -10.47 -13.43 -25.56
CA TYR A 686 -10.30 -14.86 -25.36
C TYR A 686 -10.59 -15.26 -23.90
N GLU A 687 -9.95 -14.59 -22.94
CA GLU A 687 -10.09 -14.86 -21.51
C GLU A 687 -11.52 -14.61 -21.04
N MET A 688 -12.19 -13.56 -21.53
CA MET A 688 -13.58 -13.29 -21.20
C MET A 688 -14.52 -14.42 -21.63
N GLY A 689 -14.23 -15.11 -22.74
CA GLY A 689 -14.96 -16.30 -23.15
C GLY A 689 -14.84 -17.44 -22.14
N ILE A 690 -13.62 -17.70 -21.65
CA ILE A 690 -13.35 -18.70 -20.61
C ILE A 690 -14.08 -18.36 -19.33
N ARG A 691 -13.95 -17.10 -18.85
CA ARG A 691 -14.59 -16.63 -17.61
C ARG A 691 -16.10 -16.75 -17.65
N LYS A 692 -16.70 -16.48 -18.79
CA LYS A 692 -18.14 -16.63 -19.00
C LYS A 692 -18.59 -18.07 -18.83
N ASN A 693 -17.90 -19.00 -19.49
CA ASN A 693 -18.26 -20.42 -19.49
C ASN A 693 -18.08 -21.07 -18.10
N LEU A 694 -17.06 -20.63 -17.35
CA LEU A 694 -16.72 -21.21 -16.05
C LEU A 694 -17.35 -20.45 -14.86
N GLY A 695 -18.12 -19.39 -15.13
CA GLY A 695 -18.77 -18.60 -14.09
C GLY A 695 -17.78 -17.90 -13.16
N TYR A 696 -16.77 -17.20 -13.72
CA TYR A 696 -15.81 -16.40 -12.96
C TYR A 696 -16.02 -14.88 -13.16
N PRO A 697 -15.47 -14.03 -12.28
CA PRO A 697 -15.45 -12.60 -12.50
C PRO A 697 -14.88 -12.21 -13.87
N PRO A 698 -15.44 -11.21 -14.56
CA PRO A 698 -16.47 -10.24 -14.12
C PRO A 698 -17.92 -10.67 -14.36
N TYR A 699 -18.19 -11.90 -14.75
CA TYR A 699 -19.57 -12.39 -14.97
C TYR A 699 -20.27 -12.82 -13.68
N TYR A 700 -19.50 -13.25 -12.70
CA TYR A 700 -19.94 -13.64 -11.38
C TYR A 700 -19.14 -12.86 -10.35
N PHE A 701 -19.73 -12.63 -9.18
CA PHE A 701 -19.02 -12.18 -7.99
C PHE A 701 -18.58 -13.38 -7.17
N THR A 702 -17.57 -13.18 -6.33
CA THR A 702 -17.06 -14.25 -5.48
C THR A 702 -16.90 -13.77 -4.05
N VAL A 703 -17.23 -14.64 -3.08
CA VAL A 703 -16.94 -14.42 -1.65
C VAL A 703 -16.21 -15.64 -1.11
N GLY A 704 -15.10 -15.41 -0.45
CA GLY A 704 -14.35 -16.43 0.27
C GLY A 704 -14.63 -16.38 1.77
N LEU A 705 -15.04 -17.51 2.37
CA LEU A 705 -15.11 -17.67 3.82
C LEU A 705 -13.98 -18.58 4.25
N THR A 706 -13.17 -18.13 5.22
CA THR A 706 -12.09 -18.97 5.78
C THR A 706 -12.32 -19.14 7.26
N PHE A 707 -12.48 -20.40 7.67
CA PHE A 707 -12.61 -20.82 9.06
C PHE A 707 -11.27 -21.30 9.58
N SER A 708 -10.92 -20.92 10.80
CA SER A 708 -9.66 -21.34 11.41
C SER A 708 -9.85 -21.68 12.88
N HIS A 709 -9.35 -22.87 13.30
CA HIS A 709 -9.41 -23.34 14.69
C HIS A 709 -8.27 -24.30 15.01
N LYS A 710 -7.97 -24.49 16.31
CA LYS A 710 -6.93 -25.43 16.79
C LYS A 710 -7.30 -26.91 16.57
N SER A 711 -8.60 -27.25 16.64
CA SER A 711 -9.11 -28.58 16.34
C SER A 711 -9.59 -28.65 14.90
N GLU A 712 -9.05 -29.61 14.12
CA GLU A 712 -9.47 -29.84 12.74
C GLU A 712 -10.91 -30.33 12.67
N GLU A 713 -11.28 -31.30 13.53
CA GLU A 713 -12.65 -31.83 13.58
C GLU A 713 -13.67 -30.71 13.81
N PHE A 714 -13.37 -29.80 14.74
CA PHE A 714 -14.27 -28.70 15.05
C PHE A 714 -14.41 -27.73 13.86
N VAL A 715 -13.32 -27.33 13.21
CA VAL A 715 -13.40 -26.40 12.08
C VAL A 715 -14.11 -27.02 10.89
N VAL A 716 -13.90 -28.33 10.62
CA VAL A 716 -14.60 -29.07 9.57
C VAL A 716 -16.10 -29.09 9.85
N LYS A 717 -16.50 -29.50 11.06
CA LYS A 717 -17.91 -29.52 11.47
C LYS A 717 -18.57 -28.15 11.23
N LYS A 718 -17.94 -27.06 11.72
CA LYS A 718 -18.47 -25.71 11.60
C LYS A 718 -18.54 -25.24 10.15
N ALA A 719 -17.58 -25.61 9.31
CA ALA A 719 -17.63 -25.30 7.89
C ALA A 719 -18.79 -26.03 7.17
N TYR A 720 -19.06 -27.29 7.50
CA TYR A 720 -20.22 -28.01 6.96
C TYR A 720 -21.55 -27.47 7.48
N GLU A 721 -21.66 -27.12 8.76
CA GLU A 721 -22.82 -26.43 9.34
C GLU A 721 -23.11 -25.13 8.60
N THR A 722 -22.05 -24.34 8.27
CA THR A 722 -22.17 -23.12 7.49
C THR A 722 -22.70 -23.38 6.07
N VAL A 723 -22.19 -24.41 5.40
CA VAL A 723 -22.71 -24.76 4.04
C VAL A 723 -24.21 -25.14 4.11
N ALA A 724 -24.62 -25.89 5.13
CA ALA A 724 -26.03 -26.23 5.31
C ALA A 724 -26.87 -24.98 5.55
N PHE A 725 -26.40 -24.05 6.39
CA PHE A 725 -27.05 -22.77 6.66
C PHE A 725 -27.14 -21.91 5.39
N LEU A 726 -26.06 -21.77 4.63
CA LEU A 726 -26.06 -21.02 3.37
C LEU A 726 -27.09 -21.58 2.37
N ARG A 727 -27.15 -22.90 2.20
CA ARG A 727 -28.11 -23.56 1.30
C ARG A 727 -29.56 -23.38 1.73
N GLN A 728 -29.82 -23.20 3.03
CA GLN A 728 -31.15 -22.98 3.55
C GLN A 728 -31.66 -21.53 3.35
N HIS A 729 -30.72 -20.55 3.35
CA HIS A 729 -31.09 -19.13 3.40
C HIS A 729 -30.81 -18.39 2.11
N LEU A 730 -29.96 -18.93 1.22
CA LEU A 730 -29.63 -18.34 -0.08
C LEU A 730 -30.32 -19.10 -1.22
N THR A 731 -30.41 -18.47 -2.38
CA THR A 731 -31.04 -19.06 -3.56
C THR A 731 -30.16 -20.16 -4.17
N ASP A 732 -30.76 -21.12 -4.88
CA ASP A 732 -30.07 -22.20 -5.62
C ASP A 732 -29.19 -21.66 -6.77
N ALA A 733 -29.33 -20.39 -7.12
CA ALA A 733 -28.51 -19.74 -8.13
C ALA A 733 -27.05 -19.50 -7.67
N ILE A 734 -26.78 -19.60 -6.36
CA ILE A 734 -25.45 -19.49 -5.78
C ILE A 734 -24.72 -20.81 -5.86
N GLN A 735 -23.53 -20.79 -6.46
CA GLN A 735 -22.64 -21.94 -6.41
C GLN A 735 -21.82 -21.88 -5.11
N ILE A 736 -21.93 -22.93 -4.28
CA ILE A 736 -21.16 -23.09 -3.05
C ILE A 736 -20.09 -24.17 -3.32
N LEU A 737 -18.82 -23.78 -3.33
CA LEU A 737 -17.68 -24.64 -3.47
C LEU A 737 -17.03 -24.91 -2.12
N GLY A 738 -16.66 -26.16 -1.84
CA GLY A 738 -16.12 -26.60 -0.56
C GLY A 738 -17.22 -27.12 0.40
N PRO A 739 -16.93 -27.25 1.72
CA PRO A 739 -15.71 -26.80 2.38
C PRO A 739 -14.49 -27.65 2.00
N THR A 740 -13.33 -27.02 1.85
CA THR A 740 -12.07 -27.67 1.55
C THR A 740 -10.94 -27.11 2.42
N PRO A 741 -9.91 -27.88 2.76
CA PRO A 741 -8.74 -27.33 3.41
C PRO A 741 -8.05 -26.31 2.48
N LYS A 742 -7.44 -25.28 3.03
CA LYS A 742 -6.59 -24.37 2.26
C LYS A 742 -5.31 -25.05 1.77
N PRO A 743 -4.60 -24.55 0.75
CA PRO A 743 -3.32 -25.08 0.27
C PRO A 743 -2.30 -25.31 1.40
N ILE A 744 -2.26 -24.40 2.36
CA ILE A 744 -1.57 -24.58 3.63
C ILE A 744 -2.64 -24.85 4.67
N ALA A 745 -2.91 -26.15 4.90
CA ALA A 745 -4.00 -26.57 5.77
C ALA A 745 -3.81 -26.17 7.23
N ARG A 746 -2.54 -25.95 7.67
CA ARG A 746 -2.23 -25.61 9.07
C ARG A 746 -1.12 -24.56 9.16
N THR A 747 -1.40 -23.43 9.83
CA THR A 747 -0.40 -22.41 10.18
C THR A 747 -0.61 -21.94 11.61
N HIS A 748 0.46 -21.63 12.35
CA HIS A 748 0.40 -21.15 13.74
C HIS A 748 -0.50 -22.00 14.64
N ASN A 749 -0.46 -23.33 14.47
CA ASN A 749 -1.30 -24.32 15.17
C ASN A 749 -2.82 -24.18 14.92
N LEU A 750 -3.24 -23.50 13.84
CA LEU A 750 -4.63 -23.42 13.41
C LEU A 750 -4.81 -24.17 12.09
N TYR A 751 -5.85 -24.98 12.00
CA TYR A 751 -6.33 -25.61 10.76
C TYR A 751 -7.23 -24.64 10.02
N HIS A 752 -7.12 -24.58 8.68
CA HIS A 752 -7.82 -23.63 7.83
C HIS A 752 -8.67 -24.36 6.80
N TYR A 753 -9.96 -24.06 6.82
CA TYR A 753 -10.92 -24.55 5.83
C TYR A 753 -11.60 -23.37 5.15
N GLN A 754 -11.89 -23.54 3.86
CA GLN A 754 -12.51 -22.47 3.08
C GLN A 754 -13.78 -22.93 2.36
N ILE A 755 -14.68 -21.98 2.17
CA ILE A 755 -15.88 -22.07 1.34
C ILE A 755 -15.81 -20.91 0.36
N ILE A 756 -16.11 -21.15 -0.92
CA ILE A 756 -16.16 -20.12 -1.94
C ILE A 756 -17.59 -20.04 -2.47
N LEU A 757 -18.17 -18.85 -2.43
CA LEU A 757 -19.46 -18.54 -3.02
C LEU A 757 -19.25 -17.87 -4.37
N LYS A 758 -19.99 -18.31 -5.42
CA LYS A 758 -20.04 -17.65 -6.72
C LYS A 758 -21.48 -17.31 -7.05
N TYR A 759 -21.77 -16.05 -7.34
CA TYR A 759 -23.13 -15.55 -7.56
C TYR A 759 -23.17 -14.42 -8.59
N ARG A 760 -24.33 -14.15 -9.15
CA ARG A 760 -24.58 -12.98 -10.01
C ARG A 760 -25.33 -11.90 -9.26
N HIS A 761 -26.34 -12.29 -8.55
CA HIS A 761 -27.21 -11.42 -7.77
C HIS A 761 -27.81 -12.22 -6.62
N GLU A 762 -27.74 -11.67 -5.41
CA GLU A 762 -28.35 -12.27 -4.21
C GLU A 762 -28.56 -11.17 -3.15
N ASP A 763 -29.81 -10.76 -3.00
CA ASP A 763 -30.17 -9.65 -2.11
C ASP A 763 -29.93 -9.93 -0.63
N ARG A 764 -30.02 -11.20 -0.24
CA ARG A 764 -29.89 -11.61 1.17
C ARG A 764 -28.44 -11.95 1.57
N LEU A 765 -27.51 -11.88 0.63
CA LEU A 765 -26.13 -12.34 0.89
C LEU A 765 -25.50 -11.58 2.06
N GLU A 766 -25.61 -10.25 2.09
CA GLU A 766 -25.03 -9.43 3.17
C GLU A 766 -25.62 -9.80 4.53
N GLU A 767 -26.95 -9.93 4.61
CA GLU A 767 -27.66 -10.33 5.83
C GLU A 767 -27.19 -11.70 6.34
N VAL A 768 -27.18 -12.69 5.45
CA VAL A 768 -26.79 -14.06 5.79
C VAL A 768 -25.31 -14.16 6.22
N LEU A 769 -24.42 -13.44 5.57
CA LEU A 769 -23.01 -13.42 5.95
C LEU A 769 -22.78 -12.73 7.31
N ASN A 770 -23.54 -11.68 7.62
CA ASN A 770 -23.49 -11.05 8.94
C ASN A 770 -24.04 -11.99 10.03
N GLN A 771 -25.09 -12.76 9.77
CA GLN A 771 -25.60 -13.77 10.71
C GLN A 771 -24.55 -14.85 10.99
N ILE A 772 -23.78 -15.28 9.98
CA ILE A 772 -22.66 -16.23 10.16
C ILE A 772 -21.55 -15.60 11.01
N LEU A 773 -21.25 -14.33 10.81
CA LEU A 773 -20.26 -13.60 11.59
C LEU A 773 -20.68 -13.50 13.06
N ASP A 774 -21.95 -13.18 13.34
CA ASP A 774 -22.52 -13.14 14.70
C ASP A 774 -22.43 -14.50 15.38
N TRP A 775 -22.87 -15.55 14.69
CA TRP A 775 -22.85 -16.90 15.20
C TRP A 775 -21.44 -17.37 15.59
N THR A 776 -20.38 -16.95 14.88
CA THR A 776 -19.00 -17.32 15.24
C THR A 776 -18.52 -16.73 16.57
N GLN A 777 -19.24 -15.73 17.14
CA GLN A 777 -18.90 -15.09 18.40
C GLN A 777 -19.66 -15.67 19.61
N GLU A 778 -20.54 -16.62 19.41
CA GLU A 778 -21.22 -17.31 20.48
C GLU A 778 -20.24 -18.17 21.31
N ARG A 779 -20.57 -18.42 22.57
CA ARG A 779 -19.71 -19.18 23.50
C ARG A 779 -19.32 -20.54 22.97
N GLU A 780 -20.22 -21.21 22.24
CA GLU A 780 -19.99 -22.52 21.64
C GLU A 780 -18.93 -22.51 20.54
N ASN A 781 -18.68 -21.37 19.98
CA ASN A 781 -17.73 -21.13 18.90
C ASN A 781 -16.45 -20.41 19.38
N GLN A 782 -16.19 -20.47 20.69
CA GLN A 782 -15.01 -19.86 21.26
C GLN A 782 -13.73 -20.30 20.53
N ASP A 783 -12.83 -19.35 20.22
CA ASP A 783 -11.61 -19.53 19.45
C ASP A 783 -11.79 -19.82 17.93
N LEU A 784 -13.02 -19.97 17.43
CA LEU A 784 -13.27 -20.03 15.99
C LEU A 784 -13.03 -18.68 15.34
N ARG A 785 -12.17 -18.64 14.33
CA ARG A 785 -11.92 -17.42 13.56
C ARG A 785 -12.58 -17.56 12.20
N LEU A 786 -13.40 -16.59 11.85
CA LEU A 786 -13.99 -16.44 10.52
C LEU A 786 -13.40 -15.23 9.82
N ILE A 787 -13.03 -15.44 8.58
CA ILE A 787 -12.65 -14.37 7.65
C ILE A 787 -13.64 -14.43 6.49
N ILE A 788 -14.32 -13.32 6.22
CA ILE A 788 -15.14 -13.12 5.03
C ILE A 788 -14.38 -12.17 4.11
N ASP A 789 -14.13 -12.60 2.89
CA ASP A 789 -13.40 -11.82 1.89
C ASP A 789 -14.25 -11.67 0.62
N ASN A 790 -14.74 -10.47 0.41
CA ASN A 790 -15.51 -10.13 -0.78
C ASN A 790 -14.57 -9.83 -1.94
N GLU A 791 -14.79 -10.48 -3.08
CA GLU A 791 -13.94 -10.40 -4.28
C GLU A 791 -12.45 -10.64 -3.96
N PRO A 792 -12.09 -11.81 -3.40
CA PRO A 792 -10.71 -12.13 -3.06
C PRO A 792 -9.82 -12.08 -4.30
N GLN A 793 -8.69 -11.41 -4.19
CA GLN A 793 -7.69 -11.39 -5.26
C GLN A 793 -6.87 -12.67 -5.30
N ASN A 794 -6.82 -13.40 -4.20
CA ASN A 794 -6.16 -14.70 -4.11
C ASN A 794 -7.10 -15.68 -3.40
N MET A 795 -7.46 -16.74 -4.07
CA MET A 795 -8.32 -17.80 -3.53
C MET A 795 -7.54 -19.01 -3.00
N MET A 796 -6.21 -18.89 -2.95
CA MET A 796 -5.33 -19.93 -2.40
C MET A 796 -5.19 -19.85 -0.89
#